data_11fecf0735b2493f9c924eacf43d57d9
#
_entry.id   11fecf0735b2493f9c924eacf43d57d9
#
_cell.length_a   1.000
_cell.length_b   1.000
_cell.length_c   1.000
_cell.angle_alpha   90.00
_cell.angle_beta   90.00
_cell.angle_gamma   90.00
#
_symmetry.space_group_name_H-M   'P 1'
#
loop_
_entity.id
_entity.type
_entity.pdbx_description
1 polymer ?
#
loop_
_entity_poly.entity_id
_entity_poly.type
_entity_poly.pdbx_seq_one_letter_code
_entity_poly.pdbx_strand_id
1 'polypeptide(L)'
;MKRSDFLRLTAAGAAGAFVYRPRWAMGAIDYDFQGTPAGLRPYLHAPRPDSMRVSWWTNSDTQTSVDFGTDPGNLNQTVSGSRTVMGSGYHYHKAQLAGLQPDTYYSYRVRTENVTSAVFRFRTPKPLGTSTGKFRVLVLGDNQIVSAERRYERFVERARKKIEDLYGVPVEECIDLAIMPGDQVDVGTLDHYRNLHFGYNGWISPYLPIMTTIGNHETYGDPGLANYKAIFTYNDLDCLGVSSPDPQVYYAYQLANIAFVHTSSEHTGSPQLGWVQNLVNAANAASGIDWVISLCHRPYQAEQYIGDISGWLRNSAMPVFAQTEKHVLNIGAHHHIYARGQTREWPIYHIISGGTAWDQFWGQSNEADYDDVQKTIAHWAWQLIEFDLDARTMDVRCFAEANVKLQPVATRWSYNSRLVDQFQRKLGLPAPNPPTLTNSASGPVTLPHSLQSSAFSTTSGESLNSTWFQVSSDAGFAALAVDRIRDIENFYGDSGAPDYEPVDKHAGIDLLGYVLPADSLPDGSYHARVRHRDTNTLWSDWSPAYAFVVANSNVAAEPQIQLAEKVYALNEDIEVVYSGGPGIPTDWIGIYRKGDTPGPVASTTWQYVTGTSGVRLFTTSLPQGEWFAAFFTNDGYTEIAPRVPFFVGPQPVLASDKPAYDEGETVAISFSNAPGATTDWIGIYKAGNTPGGGTPSQAWNYLNGTRTPPASGTIAAGTLAFAGLPKGYYFADYFLNGGYFGVAERVRFSVGTEIAQVAMTSAVVEPGEDFTVSFADGPGTPKDWMGIFKNGDDPFADPLTAYLYVDGNTTGSVTFELPDLPPGDYWVALFINDSYTAVSNRLAFSVPGNGELKLEESSLEGGAMSLAWLSRAGVDYELQRSTGLDDWETVRTIRGSGGRIEERVEPDPPDAGKCFFRIKRKE
;
A
#
# COMPACT_ATOMS: atom_id res chain seq x y z
N MET A 1 5.85 -18.23 21.09
CA MET A 1 5.48 -19.53 20.45
C MET A 1 6.06 -19.49 19.04
N LYS A 2 6.81 -20.52 18.65
CA LYS A 2 7.44 -20.52 17.32
C LYS A 2 6.39 -20.69 16.23
N ARG A 3 6.60 -20.07 15.09
CA ARG A 3 5.75 -20.08 13.87
C ARG A 3 5.28 -21.48 13.42
N SER A 4 5.92 -22.55 13.93
CA SER A 4 5.56 -23.96 13.72
C SER A 4 4.34 -24.45 14.53
N ASP A 5 3.92 -23.71 15.56
CA ASP A 5 2.85 -24.16 16.47
C ASP A 5 1.48 -23.61 16.06
N PHE A 6 1.44 -22.48 15.32
CA PHE A 6 0.22 -21.91 14.79
C PHE A 6 -0.43 -22.76 13.68
N LEU A 7 0.40 -23.50 12.92
CA LEU A 7 -0.08 -24.40 11.85
C LEU A 7 -0.57 -25.77 12.38
N ARG A 8 -0.48 -26.03 13.69
CA ARG A 8 -0.94 -27.30 14.29
C ARG A 8 -2.27 -27.22 15.03
N LEU A 9 -2.81 -26.04 15.28
CA LEU A 9 -4.05 -25.85 16.04
C LEU A 9 -5.32 -25.72 15.19
N THR A 10 -5.23 -25.63 13.87
CA THR A 10 -6.39 -25.60 12.95
C THR A 10 -6.74 -26.95 12.33
N ALA A 11 -6.16 -28.04 12.80
CA ALA A 11 -6.34 -29.39 12.23
C ALA A 11 -7.22 -30.32 13.07
N ALA A 12 -8.14 -29.82 13.88
CA ALA A 12 -9.05 -30.66 14.64
C ALA A 12 -10.49 -30.14 14.61
N GLY A 13 -11.16 -30.30 13.46
CA GLY A 13 -12.60 -30.05 13.37
C GLY A 13 -13.15 -30.22 11.96
N ALA A 14 -13.72 -31.38 11.70
CA ALA A 14 -14.49 -31.80 10.54
C ALA A 14 -13.73 -32.43 9.37
N ALA A 15 -13.87 -33.73 9.28
CA ALA A 15 -13.40 -34.57 8.19
C ALA A 15 -14.17 -34.30 6.90
N GLY A 16 -13.57 -33.51 6.05
CA GLY A 16 -13.77 -33.43 4.63
C GLY A 16 -12.38 -33.21 4.04
N ALA A 17 -11.68 -34.31 3.82
CA ALA A 17 -10.27 -34.26 3.41
C ALA A 17 -10.13 -33.71 2.00
N PHE A 18 -9.99 -32.39 1.87
CA PHE A 18 -9.22 -31.82 0.79
C PHE A 18 -7.77 -31.83 1.23
N VAL A 19 -7.02 -32.82 0.79
CA VAL A 19 -5.57 -32.84 0.89
C VAL A 19 -5.04 -31.70 0.00
N TYR A 20 -4.93 -30.51 0.57
CA TYR A 20 -4.13 -29.44 -0.03
C TYR A 20 -2.67 -29.91 0.04
N ARG A 21 -2.17 -30.45 -1.06
CA ARG A 21 -0.73 -30.61 -1.26
C ARG A 21 -0.20 -29.27 -1.72
N PRO A 22 0.58 -28.53 -0.92
CA PRO A 22 1.29 -27.38 -1.43
C PRO A 22 2.33 -27.91 -2.44
N ARG A 23 2.11 -27.63 -3.71
CA ARG A 23 3.15 -27.80 -4.75
C ARG A 23 4.16 -26.64 -4.63
N TRP A 24 4.88 -26.58 -3.53
CA TRP A 24 5.96 -25.61 -3.30
C TRP A 24 7.27 -25.96 -4.01
N ALA A 25 7.24 -26.80 -5.01
CA ALA A 25 8.41 -27.19 -5.79
C ALA A 25 8.13 -27.19 -7.30
N MET A 26 7.34 -26.23 -7.76
CA MET A 26 7.44 -25.82 -9.16
C MET A 26 8.25 -24.54 -9.16
N GLY A 27 9.39 -24.55 -9.84
CA GLY A 27 10.17 -23.37 -10.14
C GLY A 27 9.25 -22.25 -10.61
N ALA A 28 9.63 -21.01 -10.34
CA ALA A 28 8.88 -19.83 -10.75
C ALA A 28 8.33 -20.07 -12.17
N ILE A 29 6.99 -20.06 -12.30
CA ILE A 29 6.38 -20.17 -13.63
C ILE A 29 6.72 -18.83 -14.29
N ASP A 30 7.66 -18.85 -15.20
CA ASP A 30 8.00 -17.70 -16.02
C ASP A 30 6.85 -17.53 -17.03
N TYR A 31 5.91 -16.66 -16.66
CA TYR A 31 4.84 -16.26 -17.57
C TYR A 31 5.40 -15.26 -18.57
N ASP A 32 5.98 -15.74 -19.63
CA ASP A 32 6.33 -14.86 -20.76
C ASP A 32 5.09 -14.11 -21.24
N PHE A 33 5.22 -12.78 -21.32
CA PHE A 33 4.17 -11.94 -21.89
C PHE A 33 4.01 -12.26 -23.38
N GLN A 34 2.84 -12.77 -23.77
CA GLN A 34 2.58 -13.23 -25.13
C GLN A 34 1.87 -12.20 -26.03
N GLY A 35 1.49 -11.05 -25.45
CA GLY A 35 0.75 -10.01 -26.17
C GLY A 35 -0.76 -10.34 -26.31
N THR A 36 -1.48 -9.48 -27.04
CA THR A 36 -2.92 -9.64 -27.22
C THR A 36 -3.24 -11.00 -27.85
N PRO A 37 -4.21 -11.75 -27.33
CA PRO A 37 -4.66 -12.98 -27.95
C PRO A 37 -5.06 -12.76 -29.42
N ALA A 38 -4.60 -13.63 -30.30
CA ALA A 38 -4.85 -13.50 -31.75
C ALA A 38 -6.34 -13.59 -32.09
N GLY A 39 -6.76 -12.84 -33.11
CA GLY A 39 -8.09 -12.91 -33.69
C GLY A 39 -9.12 -12.03 -32.96
N LEU A 40 -10.35 -12.04 -33.51
CA LEU A 40 -11.47 -11.31 -32.95
C LEU A 40 -11.90 -11.90 -31.59
N ARG A 41 -11.92 -11.08 -30.55
CA ARG A 41 -12.33 -11.44 -29.19
C ARG A 41 -13.65 -10.79 -28.83
N PRO A 42 -14.72 -11.57 -28.71
CA PRO A 42 -15.99 -11.06 -28.19
C PRO A 42 -15.90 -10.70 -26.72
N TYR A 43 -16.87 -9.90 -26.27
CA TYR A 43 -17.00 -9.45 -24.91
C TYR A 43 -18.37 -9.82 -24.36
N LEU A 44 -18.39 -10.59 -23.28
CA LEU A 44 -19.61 -11.01 -22.59
C LEU A 44 -19.95 -10.01 -21.48
N HIS A 45 -21.22 -9.62 -21.38
CA HIS A 45 -21.72 -8.77 -20.29
C HIS A 45 -23.21 -8.94 -20.05
N ALA A 46 -23.77 -8.30 -19.03
CA ALA A 46 -25.16 -8.38 -18.62
C ALA A 46 -25.69 -9.84 -18.56
N PRO A 47 -25.06 -10.71 -17.75
CA PRO A 47 -25.41 -12.11 -17.64
C PRO A 47 -26.73 -12.27 -16.88
N ARG A 48 -27.58 -13.21 -17.37
CA ARG A 48 -28.78 -13.70 -16.67
C ARG A 48 -28.79 -15.21 -16.75
N PRO A 49 -29.55 -15.90 -15.91
CA PRO A 49 -29.65 -17.37 -15.98
C PRO A 49 -30.11 -17.89 -17.34
N ASP A 50 -30.93 -17.12 -18.07
CA ASP A 50 -31.53 -17.46 -19.34
C ASP A 50 -31.01 -16.66 -20.54
N SER A 51 -30.01 -15.81 -20.33
CA SER A 51 -29.49 -14.94 -21.39
C SER A 51 -28.08 -14.43 -21.17
N MET A 52 -27.41 -14.06 -22.25
CA MET A 52 -26.07 -13.48 -22.26
C MET A 52 -25.95 -12.45 -23.39
N ARG A 53 -25.34 -11.30 -23.07
CA ARG A 53 -25.05 -10.29 -24.09
C ARG A 53 -23.63 -10.49 -24.62
N VAL A 54 -23.51 -10.48 -25.95
CA VAL A 54 -22.24 -10.63 -26.67
C VAL A 54 -21.99 -9.38 -27.49
N SER A 55 -20.81 -8.79 -27.36
CA SER A 55 -20.42 -7.56 -28.08
C SER A 55 -19.05 -7.71 -28.71
N TRP A 56 -18.79 -6.95 -29.78
CA TRP A 56 -17.47 -6.88 -30.43
C TRP A 56 -17.36 -5.65 -31.34
N TRP A 57 -16.15 -5.40 -31.82
CA TRP A 57 -15.83 -4.27 -32.70
C TRP A 57 -15.34 -4.72 -34.04
N THR A 58 -15.75 -4.02 -35.10
CA THR A 58 -15.15 -4.07 -36.43
C THR A 58 -14.95 -2.66 -36.98
N ASN A 59 -14.27 -2.54 -38.12
CA ASN A 59 -14.02 -1.23 -38.74
C ASN A 59 -15.08 -0.85 -39.78
N SER A 60 -15.70 -1.84 -40.43
CA SER A 60 -16.59 -1.56 -41.57
C SER A 60 -17.75 -2.55 -41.73
N ASP A 61 -17.75 -3.64 -40.98
CA ASP A 61 -18.72 -4.70 -41.13
C ASP A 61 -20.12 -4.25 -40.73
N THR A 62 -21.13 -4.67 -41.45
CA THR A 62 -22.53 -4.27 -41.24
C THR A 62 -23.41 -5.36 -40.70
N GLN A 63 -23.12 -6.63 -40.99
CA GLN A 63 -23.87 -7.77 -40.46
C GLN A 63 -23.43 -8.11 -39.05
N THR A 64 -24.37 -8.54 -38.24
CA THR A 64 -24.15 -8.90 -36.83
C THR A 64 -24.87 -10.21 -36.55
N SER A 65 -24.15 -11.29 -36.30
CA SER A 65 -24.73 -12.57 -35.94
C SER A 65 -23.84 -13.34 -34.96
N VAL A 66 -24.47 -14.15 -34.11
CA VAL A 66 -23.81 -15.09 -33.21
C VAL A 66 -24.37 -16.48 -33.44
N ASP A 67 -23.50 -17.41 -33.83
CA ASP A 67 -23.85 -18.83 -33.83
C ASP A 67 -23.53 -19.42 -32.47
N PHE A 68 -24.41 -20.20 -31.88
CA PHE A 68 -24.23 -20.79 -30.55
C PHE A 68 -24.90 -22.13 -30.39
N GLY A 69 -24.53 -22.90 -29.41
CA GLY A 69 -25.09 -24.20 -29.07
C GLY A 69 -24.39 -24.84 -27.88
N THR A 70 -24.86 -25.93 -27.37
CA THR A 70 -24.24 -26.68 -26.27
C THR A 70 -23.12 -27.62 -26.74
N ASP A 71 -23.05 -27.91 -28.02
CA ASP A 71 -22.01 -28.72 -28.65
C ASP A 71 -21.05 -27.81 -29.46
N PRO A 72 -19.75 -27.73 -29.12
CA PRO A 72 -18.79 -26.91 -29.83
C PRO A 72 -18.60 -27.33 -31.30
N GLY A 73 -18.89 -28.57 -31.62
CA GLY A 73 -18.88 -29.08 -33.01
C GLY A 73 -20.15 -28.77 -33.80
N ASN A 74 -21.22 -28.32 -33.12
CA ASN A 74 -22.52 -28.06 -33.74
C ASN A 74 -23.22 -26.84 -33.12
N LEU A 75 -22.86 -25.65 -33.57
CA LEU A 75 -23.51 -24.40 -33.18
C LEU A 75 -24.83 -24.25 -33.96
N ASN A 76 -25.86 -24.94 -33.49
CA ASN A 76 -27.11 -25.15 -34.20
C ASN A 76 -28.14 -24.01 -34.10
N GLN A 77 -27.81 -22.96 -33.35
CA GLN A 77 -28.63 -21.78 -33.21
C GLN A 77 -27.88 -20.55 -33.71
N THR A 78 -28.60 -19.62 -34.33
CA THR A 78 -28.06 -18.33 -34.76
C THR A 78 -29.01 -17.23 -34.35
N VAL A 79 -28.42 -16.16 -33.74
CA VAL A 79 -29.15 -14.94 -33.45
C VAL A 79 -28.55 -13.78 -34.25
N SER A 80 -29.41 -12.94 -34.82
CA SER A 80 -28.99 -11.66 -35.38
C SER A 80 -29.00 -10.59 -34.30
N GLY A 81 -28.00 -9.73 -34.32
CA GLY A 81 -27.87 -8.62 -33.37
C GLY A 81 -28.05 -7.27 -34.05
N SER A 82 -27.65 -6.23 -33.34
CA SER A 82 -27.62 -4.85 -33.84
C SER A 82 -26.18 -4.38 -34.03
N ARG A 83 -26.00 -3.44 -34.92
CA ARG A 83 -24.77 -2.71 -35.15
C ARG A 83 -25.01 -1.23 -34.99
N THR A 84 -24.12 -0.56 -34.26
CA THR A 84 -24.07 0.90 -34.12
C THR A 84 -22.80 1.42 -34.78
N VAL A 85 -22.93 2.41 -35.65
CA VAL A 85 -21.78 3.16 -36.16
C VAL A 85 -21.41 4.17 -35.09
N MET A 86 -20.22 3.99 -34.55
CA MET A 86 -19.67 4.87 -33.55
C MET A 86 -18.81 5.94 -34.21
N GLY A 87 -18.40 6.95 -33.46
CA GLY A 87 -17.40 7.91 -33.93
C GLY A 87 -16.12 7.22 -34.41
N SER A 88 -15.27 7.91 -35.14
CA SER A 88 -14.02 7.38 -35.71
C SER A 88 -14.19 6.21 -36.71
N GLY A 89 -15.42 5.99 -37.22
CA GLY A 89 -15.71 4.94 -38.19
C GLY A 89 -15.75 3.51 -37.59
N TYR A 90 -15.75 3.38 -36.27
CA TYR A 90 -15.87 2.07 -35.62
C TYR A 90 -17.31 1.54 -35.69
N HIS A 91 -17.44 0.25 -35.90
CA HIS A 91 -18.71 -0.46 -35.83
C HIS A 91 -18.76 -1.31 -34.56
N TYR A 92 -19.67 -0.98 -33.68
CA TYR A 92 -19.93 -1.72 -32.46
C TYR A 92 -21.10 -2.68 -32.67
N HIS A 93 -20.86 -3.96 -32.50
CA HIS A 93 -21.80 -5.04 -32.65
C HIS A 93 -22.28 -5.56 -31.32
N LYS A 94 -23.58 -5.84 -31.21
CA LYS A 94 -24.20 -6.36 -29.99
C LYS A 94 -25.31 -7.35 -30.32
N ALA A 95 -25.27 -8.53 -29.72
CA ALA A 95 -26.31 -9.53 -29.82
C ALA A 95 -26.74 -10.03 -28.44
N GLN A 96 -28.02 -10.33 -28.28
CA GLN A 96 -28.57 -10.90 -27.04
C GLN A 96 -28.89 -12.37 -27.30
N LEU A 97 -28.14 -13.28 -26.68
CA LEU A 97 -28.50 -14.68 -26.59
C LEU A 97 -29.60 -14.82 -25.54
N ALA A 98 -30.72 -15.40 -25.88
CA ALA A 98 -31.90 -15.56 -25.02
C ALA A 98 -32.45 -16.98 -25.08
N GLY A 99 -33.24 -17.36 -24.10
CA GLY A 99 -33.81 -18.73 -24.00
C GLY A 99 -32.77 -19.79 -23.65
N LEU A 100 -31.68 -19.35 -23.03
CA LEU A 100 -30.62 -20.24 -22.55
C LEU A 100 -31.11 -21.01 -21.32
N GLN A 101 -30.51 -22.18 -21.08
CA GLN A 101 -30.74 -22.92 -19.84
C GLN A 101 -29.77 -22.40 -18.77
N PRO A 102 -30.19 -22.23 -17.52
CA PRO A 102 -29.32 -21.86 -16.41
C PRO A 102 -28.24 -22.89 -16.17
N ASP A 103 -27.12 -22.44 -15.58
CA ASP A 103 -25.97 -23.27 -15.18
C ASP A 103 -25.46 -24.23 -16.27
N THR A 104 -25.49 -23.75 -17.52
CA THR A 104 -25.23 -24.56 -18.72
C THR A 104 -24.11 -23.94 -19.55
N TYR A 105 -23.22 -24.79 -20.07
CA TYR A 105 -22.16 -24.37 -20.97
C TYR A 105 -22.68 -24.21 -22.40
N TYR A 106 -22.41 -23.04 -22.99
CA TYR A 106 -22.67 -22.73 -24.36
C TYR A 106 -21.36 -22.41 -25.08
N SER A 107 -21.17 -23.04 -26.23
CA SER A 107 -20.15 -22.69 -27.22
C SER A 107 -20.72 -21.69 -28.19
N TYR A 108 -19.92 -20.69 -28.59
CA TYR A 108 -20.39 -19.66 -29.51
C TYR A 108 -19.25 -19.06 -30.35
N ARG A 109 -19.63 -18.45 -31.47
CA ARG A 109 -18.75 -17.59 -32.25
C ARG A 109 -19.53 -16.39 -32.78
N VAL A 110 -18.86 -15.27 -32.92
CA VAL A 110 -19.43 -14.10 -33.59
C VAL A 110 -19.06 -14.11 -35.05
N ARG A 111 -19.98 -13.58 -35.88
CA ARG A 111 -19.80 -13.56 -37.31
C ARG A 111 -20.35 -12.29 -37.92
N THR A 112 -19.59 -11.74 -38.84
CA THR A 112 -19.97 -10.62 -39.70
C THR A 112 -19.77 -11.07 -41.16
N GLU A 113 -20.01 -10.20 -42.11
CA GLU A 113 -19.73 -10.52 -43.53
C GLU A 113 -18.27 -10.84 -43.81
N ASN A 114 -17.32 -10.22 -43.11
CA ASN A 114 -15.87 -10.34 -43.37
C ASN A 114 -15.11 -11.10 -42.28
N VAL A 115 -15.66 -11.19 -41.07
CA VAL A 115 -14.96 -11.75 -39.93
C VAL A 115 -15.78 -12.83 -39.25
N THR A 116 -15.12 -13.93 -38.94
CA THR A 116 -15.65 -14.99 -38.05
C THR A 116 -14.63 -15.26 -36.95
N SER A 117 -15.08 -15.21 -35.71
CA SER A 117 -14.20 -15.51 -34.59
C SER A 117 -13.93 -17.01 -34.44
N ALA A 118 -12.95 -17.36 -33.61
CA ALA A 118 -12.86 -18.71 -33.06
C ALA A 118 -14.14 -19.08 -32.29
N VAL A 119 -14.32 -20.35 -31.99
CA VAL A 119 -15.37 -20.82 -31.09
C VAL A 119 -14.90 -20.61 -29.64
N PHE A 120 -15.69 -19.91 -28.85
CA PHE A 120 -15.50 -19.69 -27.43
C PHE A 120 -16.58 -20.41 -26.65
N ARG A 121 -16.41 -20.50 -25.33
CA ARG A 121 -17.36 -21.14 -24.43
C ARG A 121 -17.57 -20.26 -23.19
N PHE A 122 -18.79 -20.16 -22.72
CA PHE A 122 -19.15 -19.57 -21.45
C PHE A 122 -20.16 -20.46 -20.71
N ARG A 123 -20.33 -20.20 -19.41
CA ARG A 123 -21.41 -20.82 -18.62
C ARG A 123 -22.45 -19.76 -18.28
N THR A 124 -23.73 -20.09 -18.43
CA THR A 124 -24.82 -19.26 -17.94
C THR A 124 -24.85 -19.29 -16.41
N PRO A 125 -25.24 -18.18 -15.76
CA PRO A 125 -25.39 -18.15 -14.31
C PRO A 125 -26.37 -19.22 -13.79
N LYS A 126 -26.18 -19.60 -12.54
CA LYS A 126 -27.11 -20.43 -11.78
C LYS A 126 -28.50 -19.80 -11.72
N PRO A 127 -29.57 -20.60 -11.52
CA PRO A 127 -30.89 -20.04 -11.28
C PRO A 127 -30.92 -19.05 -10.12
N LEU A 128 -31.75 -18.02 -10.23
CA LEU A 128 -31.93 -17.03 -9.16
C LEU A 128 -32.39 -17.72 -7.87
N GLY A 129 -31.83 -17.30 -6.74
CA GLY A 129 -32.13 -17.88 -5.43
C GLY A 129 -31.41 -19.19 -5.14
N THR A 130 -30.52 -19.67 -6.05
CA THR A 130 -29.72 -20.87 -5.78
C THR A 130 -28.77 -20.59 -4.60
N SER A 131 -28.84 -21.43 -3.58
CA SER A 131 -28.07 -21.34 -2.34
C SER A 131 -27.12 -22.53 -2.15
N THR A 132 -26.74 -23.21 -3.23
CA THR A 132 -25.87 -24.39 -3.20
C THR A 132 -24.72 -24.29 -4.22
N GLY A 133 -23.62 -24.96 -3.89
CA GLY A 133 -22.41 -24.99 -4.69
C GLY A 133 -21.54 -23.75 -4.49
N LYS A 134 -20.65 -23.52 -5.43
CA LYS A 134 -19.72 -22.39 -5.40
C LYS A 134 -20.14 -21.33 -6.41
N PHE A 135 -19.86 -20.07 -6.08
CA PHE A 135 -19.95 -18.92 -6.98
C PHE A 135 -18.67 -18.09 -6.84
N ARG A 136 -17.99 -17.79 -7.93
CA ARG A 136 -16.68 -17.13 -7.90
C ARG A 136 -16.64 -15.89 -8.76
N VAL A 137 -16.04 -14.83 -8.19
CA VAL A 137 -15.91 -13.52 -8.82
C VAL A 137 -14.45 -13.13 -8.91
N LEU A 138 -14.03 -12.72 -10.10
CA LEU A 138 -12.75 -12.06 -10.34
C LEU A 138 -12.94 -10.55 -10.29
N VAL A 139 -12.14 -9.83 -9.49
CA VAL A 139 -12.18 -8.36 -9.38
C VAL A 139 -10.88 -7.76 -9.92
N LEU A 140 -11.03 -6.80 -10.84
CA LEU A 140 -9.94 -6.09 -11.53
C LEU A 140 -10.29 -4.59 -11.59
N GLY A 141 -9.75 -3.77 -10.72
CA GLY A 141 -10.01 -2.32 -10.69
C GLY A 141 -8.95 -1.49 -11.39
N ASP A 142 -9.30 -0.27 -11.81
CA ASP A 142 -8.40 0.75 -12.38
C ASP A 142 -7.52 0.22 -13.51
N ASN A 143 -8.15 -0.30 -14.54
CA ASN A 143 -7.46 -0.92 -15.66
C ASN A 143 -7.18 0.06 -16.82
N GLN A 144 -7.30 1.37 -16.58
CA GLN A 144 -7.18 2.43 -17.57
C GLN A 144 -5.75 2.70 -18.07
N ILE A 145 -4.77 1.94 -17.62
CA ILE A 145 -3.37 2.25 -17.93
C ILE A 145 -3.04 2.14 -19.41
N VAL A 146 -2.49 3.22 -19.95
CA VAL A 146 -1.90 3.29 -21.29
C VAL A 146 -0.39 3.10 -21.16
N SER A 147 0.13 1.92 -21.45
CA SER A 147 1.57 1.69 -21.43
C SER A 147 2.03 0.94 -22.66
N ALA A 148 3.20 1.30 -23.18
CA ALA A 148 3.85 0.60 -24.30
C ALA A 148 4.16 -0.88 -23.96
N GLU A 149 4.31 -1.20 -22.67
CA GLU A 149 4.56 -2.54 -22.16
C GLU A 149 3.30 -3.39 -22.05
N ARG A 150 2.12 -2.80 -22.31
CA ARG A 150 0.82 -3.46 -22.17
C ARG A 150 0.66 -4.13 -20.80
N ARG A 151 0.99 -3.44 -19.75
CA ARG A 151 1.07 -3.99 -18.37
C ARG A 151 -0.24 -4.60 -17.91
N TYR A 152 -1.36 -3.94 -18.16
CA TYR A 152 -2.66 -4.44 -17.75
C TYR A 152 -3.04 -5.73 -18.49
N GLU A 153 -2.76 -5.82 -19.78
CA GLU A 153 -3.00 -7.06 -20.53
C GLU A 153 -2.19 -8.24 -19.98
N ARG A 154 -0.91 -8.03 -19.72
CA ARG A 154 -0.05 -9.01 -19.03
C ARG A 154 -0.62 -9.40 -17.67
N PHE A 155 -1.13 -8.43 -16.94
CA PHE A 155 -1.75 -8.64 -15.63
C PHE A 155 -2.97 -9.58 -15.75
N VAL A 156 -3.89 -9.32 -16.67
CA VAL A 156 -5.08 -10.16 -16.91
C VAL A 156 -4.69 -11.58 -17.35
N GLU A 157 -3.70 -11.71 -18.24
CA GLU A 157 -3.18 -13.02 -18.67
C GLU A 157 -2.68 -13.83 -17.47
N ARG A 158 -1.90 -13.20 -16.60
CA ARG A 158 -1.34 -13.85 -15.40
C ARG A 158 -2.43 -14.24 -14.39
N ALA A 159 -3.38 -13.34 -14.14
CA ALA A 159 -4.51 -13.63 -13.28
C ALA A 159 -5.31 -14.84 -13.78
N ARG A 160 -5.62 -14.89 -15.08
CA ARG A 160 -6.28 -16.04 -15.71
C ARG A 160 -5.48 -17.33 -15.51
N LYS A 161 -4.20 -17.33 -15.86
CA LYS A 161 -3.33 -18.51 -15.72
C LYS A 161 -3.27 -19.00 -14.27
N LYS A 162 -3.15 -18.07 -13.31
CA LYS A 162 -3.15 -18.44 -11.88
C LYS A 162 -4.46 -19.09 -11.46
N ILE A 163 -5.59 -18.58 -11.93
CA ILE A 163 -6.92 -19.14 -11.65
C ILE A 163 -7.02 -20.55 -12.22
N GLU A 164 -6.65 -20.74 -13.48
CA GLU A 164 -6.67 -22.06 -14.14
C GLU A 164 -5.72 -23.05 -13.41
N ASP A 165 -4.57 -22.60 -12.93
CA ASP A 165 -3.65 -23.41 -12.13
C ASP A 165 -4.23 -23.78 -10.75
N LEU A 166 -4.93 -22.87 -10.10
CA LEU A 166 -5.55 -23.10 -8.79
C LEU A 166 -6.64 -24.18 -8.84
N TYR A 167 -7.44 -24.16 -9.90
CA TYR A 167 -8.60 -25.04 -10.02
C TYR A 167 -8.39 -26.24 -10.97
N GLY A 168 -7.35 -26.20 -11.79
CA GLY A 168 -7.01 -27.26 -12.74
C GLY A 168 -7.99 -27.40 -13.91
N VAL A 169 -8.78 -26.35 -14.18
CA VAL A 169 -9.79 -26.29 -15.24
C VAL A 169 -9.75 -24.92 -15.93
N PRO A 170 -10.28 -24.78 -17.16
CA PRO A 170 -10.41 -23.49 -17.84
C PRO A 170 -11.19 -22.47 -17.03
N VAL A 171 -10.90 -21.18 -17.28
CA VAL A 171 -11.45 -20.07 -16.48
C VAL A 171 -12.99 -20.05 -16.46
N GLU A 172 -13.64 -20.38 -17.57
CA GLU A 172 -15.10 -20.43 -17.67
C GLU A 172 -15.74 -21.60 -16.89
N GLU A 173 -14.94 -22.54 -16.39
CA GLU A 173 -15.42 -23.65 -15.57
C GLU A 173 -15.29 -23.36 -14.06
N CYS A 174 -14.47 -22.37 -13.70
CA CYS A 174 -14.20 -22.05 -12.30
C CYS A 174 -14.59 -20.64 -11.88
N ILE A 175 -14.76 -19.70 -12.79
CA ILE A 175 -15.21 -18.33 -12.50
C ILE A 175 -16.58 -18.08 -13.13
N ASP A 176 -17.45 -17.43 -12.37
CA ASP A 176 -18.83 -17.15 -12.81
C ASP A 176 -18.97 -15.71 -13.33
N LEU A 177 -18.15 -14.78 -12.83
CA LEU A 177 -18.28 -13.36 -13.10
C LEU A 177 -16.94 -12.65 -12.97
N ALA A 178 -16.67 -11.66 -13.81
CA ALA A 178 -15.64 -10.66 -13.59
C ALA A 178 -16.30 -9.29 -13.31
N ILE A 179 -15.71 -8.52 -12.37
CA ILE A 179 -16.19 -7.19 -11.99
C ILE A 179 -15.04 -6.20 -12.11
N MET A 180 -15.35 -5.03 -12.65
CA MET A 180 -14.43 -3.90 -12.77
C MET A 180 -15.04 -2.67 -12.08
N PRO A 181 -14.52 -2.28 -10.92
CA PRO A 181 -15.10 -1.24 -10.08
C PRO A 181 -14.76 0.21 -10.51
N GLY A 182 -14.64 0.48 -11.79
CA GLY A 182 -14.43 1.81 -12.38
C GLY A 182 -13.10 1.95 -13.11
N ASP A 183 -12.96 3.08 -13.79
CA ASP A 183 -11.75 3.46 -14.52
C ASP A 183 -11.28 2.38 -15.52
N GLN A 184 -12.20 1.99 -16.42
CA GLN A 184 -11.90 1.03 -17.50
C GLN A 184 -11.04 1.65 -18.60
N VAL A 185 -10.98 2.97 -18.66
CA VAL A 185 -10.30 3.76 -19.69
C VAL A 185 -9.55 4.93 -19.06
N ASP A 186 -8.46 5.37 -19.64
CA ASP A 186 -7.75 6.56 -19.18
C ASP A 186 -8.50 7.87 -19.55
N VAL A 187 -9.21 7.87 -20.66
CA VAL A 187 -10.13 8.93 -21.09
C VAL A 187 -11.33 8.25 -21.75
N GLY A 188 -12.54 8.72 -21.53
CA GLY A 188 -13.81 8.18 -22.03
C GLY A 188 -13.98 8.19 -23.55
N THR A 189 -12.92 7.96 -24.31
CA THR A 189 -12.91 7.93 -25.78
C THR A 189 -13.18 6.52 -26.32
N LEU A 190 -13.73 6.45 -27.52
CA LEU A 190 -13.98 5.16 -28.21
C LEU A 190 -12.70 4.36 -28.43
N ASP A 191 -11.59 5.03 -28.72
CA ASP A 191 -10.29 4.39 -28.90
C ASP A 191 -9.81 3.69 -27.62
N HIS A 192 -9.99 4.30 -26.46
CA HIS A 192 -9.63 3.69 -25.18
C HIS A 192 -10.56 2.53 -24.83
N TYR A 193 -11.88 2.66 -25.01
CA TYR A 193 -12.78 1.52 -24.81
C TYR A 193 -12.42 0.35 -25.70
N ARG A 194 -12.22 0.59 -27.00
CA ARG A 194 -11.93 -0.45 -27.97
C ARG A 194 -10.57 -1.10 -27.74
N ASN A 195 -9.51 -0.29 -27.60
CA ASN A 195 -8.13 -0.75 -27.63
C ASN A 195 -7.59 -1.12 -26.25
N LEU A 196 -7.98 -0.41 -25.20
CA LEU A 196 -7.54 -0.70 -23.84
C LEU A 196 -8.51 -1.66 -23.17
N HIS A 197 -9.76 -1.26 -22.97
CA HIS A 197 -10.71 -2.08 -22.23
C HIS A 197 -11.03 -3.42 -22.95
N PHE A 198 -11.57 -3.37 -24.15
CA PHE A 198 -11.89 -4.59 -24.90
C PHE A 198 -10.64 -5.36 -25.33
N GLY A 199 -9.61 -4.64 -25.81
CA GLY A 199 -8.37 -5.25 -26.29
C GLY A 199 -7.64 -6.02 -25.19
N TYR A 200 -7.39 -5.39 -24.05
CA TYR A 200 -6.60 -6.00 -23.00
C TYR A 200 -7.35 -7.08 -22.20
N ASN A 201 -8.68 -6.97 -22.11
CA ASN A 201 -9.51 -8.00 -21.50
C ASN A 201 -9.77 -9.20 -22.40
N GLY A 202 -9.25 -9.24 -23.63
CA GLY A 202 -9.41 -10.35 -24.56
C GLY A 202 -8.95 -11.72 -24.06
N TRP A 203 -8.22 -11.78 -22.94
CA TRP A 203 -7.86 -13.02 -22.25
C TRP A 203 -9.02 -13.65 -21.48
N ILE A 204 -9.99 -12.84 -21.03
CA ILE A 204 -11.12 -13.30 -20.19
C ILE A 204 -12.49 -12.99 -20.80
N SER A 205 -12.64 -11.87 -21.51
CA SER A 205 -13.92 -11.38 -21.99
C SER A 205 -14.71 -12.33 -22.91
N PRO A 206 -14.08 -13.26 -23.68
CA PRO A 206 -14.84 -14.26 -24.45
C PRO A 206 -15.39 -15.41 -23.61
N TYR A 207 -14.98 -15.54 -22.36
CA TYR A 207 -15.26 -16.68 -21.50
C TYR A 207 -16.10 -16.33 -20.29
N LEU A 208 -15.90 -15.11 -19.76
CA LEU A 208 -16.56 -14.61 -18.55
C LEU A 208 -17.35 -13.34 -18.85
N PRO A 209 -18.57 -13.22 -18.34
CA PRO A 209 -19.25 -11.93 -18.34
C PRO A 209 -18.50 -10.93 -17.43
N ILE A 210 -18.31 -9.73 -17.96
CA ILE A 210 -17.65 -8.61 -17.25
C ILE A 210 -18.68 -7.52 -16.98
N MET A 211 -18.78 -7.12 -15.70
CA MET A 211 -19.66 -6.06 -15.24
C MET A 211 -18.83 -4.87 -14.77
N THR A 212 -19.21 -3.66 -15.20
CA THR A 212 -18.40 -2.44 -14.99
C THR A 212 -19.13 -1.44 -14.11
N THR A 213 -18.38 -0.71 -13.29
CA THR A 213 -18.83 0.48 -12.55
C THR A 213 -18.24 1.72 -13.22
N ILE A 214 -18.87 2.87 -13.14
CA ILE A 214 -18.33 4.13 -13.66
C ILE A 214 -17.33 4.69 -12.65
N GLY A 215 -16.14 5.06 -13.13
CA GLY A 215 -15.16 5.86 -12.40
C GLY A 215 -15.04 7.29 -12.98
N ASN A 216 -14.11 8.06 -12.45
CA ASN A 216 -13.90 9.44 -12.92
C ASN A 216 -13.28 9.49 -14.32
N HIS A 217 -12.47 8.52 -14.70
CA HIS A 217 -11.83 8.47 -16.03
C HIS A 217 -12.84 8.22 -17.16
N GLU A 218 -13.95 7.55 -16.90
CA GLU A 218 -15.07 7.46 -17.86
C GLU A 218 -15.64 8.83 -18.21
N THR A 219 -15.59 9.79 -17.28
CA THR A 219 -16.10 11.17 -17.49
C THR A 219 -15.09 12.08 -18.19
N TYR A 220 -13.79 11.73 -18.20
CA TYR A 220 -12.76 12.54 -18.85
C TYR A 220 -12.90 12.47 -20.38
N GLY A 221 -13.10 13.63 -21.01
CA GLY A 221 -13.36 13.73 -22.44
C GLY A 221 -14.78 13.31 -22.87
N ASP A 222 -15.57 12.72 -21.99
CA ASP A 222 -16.97 12.33 -22.19
C ASP A 222 -17.83 12.55 -20.92
N PRO A 223 -17.98 13.78 -20.44
CA PRO A 223 -18.66 14.06 -19.17
C PRO A 223 -20.14 13.65 -19.16
N GLY A 224 -20.76 13.43 -20.31
CA GLY A 224 -22.12 12.90 -20.46
C GLY A 224 -22.17 11.38 -20.51
N LEU A 225 -21.02 10.69 -20.48
CA LEU A 225 -20.90 9.25 -20.59
C LEU A 225 -21.54 8.67 -21.85
N ALA A 226 -21.55 9.43 -22.96
CA ALA A 226 -22.21 9.01 -24.19
C ALA A 226 -21.60 7.74 -24.78
N ASN A 227 -20.27 7.62 -24.77
CA ASN A 227 -19.58 6.44 -25.25
C ASN A 227 -19.82 5.24 -24.32
N TYR A 228 -19.68 5.43 -23.01
CA TYR A 228 -19.94 4.38 -22.02
C TYR A 228 -21.37 3.82 -22.18
N LYS A 229 -22.38 4.72 -22.21
CA LYS A 229 -23.80 4.36 -22.33
C LYS A 229 -24.15 3.68 -23.65
N ALA A 230 -23.43 3.98 -24.74
CA ALA A 230 -23.61 3.33 -26.04
C ALA A 230 -23.05 1.87 -26.04
N ILE A 231 -21.96 1.66 -25.29
CA ILE A 231 -21.25 0.38 -25.20
C ILE A 231 -21.93 -0.51 -24.16
N PHE A 232 -22.01 -0.06 -22.90
CA PHE A 232 -22.54 -0.82 -21.78
C PHE A 232 -24.03 -0.50 -21.56
N THR A 233 -24.88 -1.45 -21.84
CA THR A 233 -26.33 -1.29 -21.67
C THR A 233 -26.86 -2.24 -20.61
N TYR A 234 -27.31 -1.68 -19.50
CA TYR A 234 -27.81 -2.41 -18.33
C TYR A 234 -29.29 -2.11 -18.04
N ASN A 235 -30.00 -1.51 -19.00
CA ASN A 235 -31.38 -1.06 -18.87
C ASN A 235 -32.38 -2.18 -18.59
N ASP A 236 -32.04 -3.39 -18.96
CA ASP A 236 -32.84 -4.61 -18.75
C ASP A 236 -32.49 -5.36 -17.46
N LEU A 237 -31.50 -4.85 -16.71
CA LEU A 237 -31.16 -5.43 -15.43
C LEU A 237 -32.02 -4.84 -14.31
N ASP A 238 -32.45 -5.72 -13.44
CA ASP A 238 -33.07 -5.37 -12.17
C ASP A 238 -32.62 -6.35 -11.08
N CYS A 239 -32.77 -5.95 -9.84
CA CYS A 239 -32.55 -6.81 -8.70
C CYS A 239 -33.81 -6.82 -7.82
N LEU A 240 -34.39 -7.98 -7.62
CA LEU A 240 -35.61 -8.17 -6.77
C LEU A 240 -36.81 -7.29 -7.21
N GLY A 241 -36.92 -6.99 -8.50
CA GLY A 241 -37.97 -6.11 -9.03
C GLY A 241 -37.73 -4.62 -8.76
N VAL A 242 -36.55 -4.25 -8.28
CA VAL A 242 -36.17 -2.85 -8.03
C VAL A 242 -35.28 -2.36 -9.18
N SER A 243 -35.88 -1.64 -10.11
CA SER A 243 -35.18 -1.04 -11.25
C SER A 243 -34.47 0.26 -10.85
N SER A 244 -33.29 0.49 -11.44
CA SER A 244 -32.60 1.77 -11.26
C SER A 244 -33.27 2.91 -12.02
N PRO A 245 -33.30 4.12 -11.45
CA PRO A 245 -33.73 5.32 -12.19
C PRO A 245 -32.79 5.72 -13.35
N ASP A 246 -31.49 5.36 -13.25
CA ASP A 246 -30.50 5.54 -14.32
C ASP A 246 -29.61 4.30 -14.44
N PRO A 247 -30.13 3.21 -15.05
CA PRO A 247 -29.46 1.93 -15.06
C PRO A 247 -28.18 1.86 -15.91
N GLN A 248 -27.86 2.94 -16.63
CA GLN A 248 -26.60 3.07 -17.35
C GLN A 248 -25.51 3.80 -16.52
N VAL A 249 -25.85 4.26 -15.31
CA VAL A 249 -24.94 4.96 -14.40
C VAL A 249 -24.76 4.18 -13.10
N TYR A 250 -25.87 3.71 -12.54
CA TYR A 250 -25.87 2.84 -11.37
C TYR A 250 -26.98 1.79 -11.52
N TYR A 251 -26.71 0.56 -11.12
CA TYR A 251 -27.60 -0.56 -11.38
C TYR A 251 -27.35 -1.72 -10.42
N ALA A 252 -28.27 -2.66 -10.37
CA ALA A 252 -28.09 -3.89 -9.60
C ALA A 252 -28.64 -5.09 -10.35
N TYR A 253 -28.09 -6.25 -10.02
CA TYR A 253 -28.55 -7.54 -10.57
C TYR A 253 -28.35 -8.64 -9.54
N GLN A 254 -29.10 -9.71 -9.71
CA GLN A 254 -28.98 -10.92 -8.89
C GLN A 254 -28.37 -12.06 -9.71
N LEU A 255 -27.38 -12.77 -9.14
CA LEU A 255 -26.88 -14.06 -9.63
C LEU A 255 -26.88 -15.05 -8.46
N ALA A 256 -27.39 -16.27 -8.67
CA ALA A 256 -27.65 -17.21 -7.59
C ALA A 256 -28.44 -16.52 -6.45
N ASN A 257 -27.93 -16.52 -5.22
CA ASN A 257 -28.52 -15.83 -4.05
C ASN A 257 -27.73 -14.56 -3.66
N ILE A 258 -27.01 -13.97 -4.62
CA ILE A 258 -26.14 -12.79 -4.41
C ILE A 258 -26.69 -11.60 -5.18
N ALA A 259 -26.89 -10.47 -4.52
CA ALA A 259 -27.21 -9.19 -5.13
C ALA A 259 -25.93 -8.35 -5.27
N PHE A 260 -25.61 -7.93 -6.47
CA PHE A 260 -24.53 -7.00 -6.79
C PHE A 260 -25.13 -5.62 -7.06
N VAL A 261 -24.63 -4.60 -6.34
CA VAL A 261 -25.17 -3.25 -6.38
C VAL A 261 -24.06 -2.28 -6.80
N HIS A 262 -24.07 -1.89 -8.07
CA HIS A 262 -23.13 -0.94 -8.64
C HIS A 262 -23.65 0.49 -8.43
N THR A 263 -22.98 1.25 -7.57
CA THR A 263 -23.28 2.66 -7.33
C THR A 263 -22.27 3.56 -8.03
N SER A 264 -22.63 4.80 -8.32
CA SER A 264 -21.76 5.79 -8.92
C SER A 264 -21.29 6.80 -7.87
N SER A 265 -19.99 7.00 -7.75
CA SER A 265 -19.39 8.10 -6.98
C SER A 265 -19.40 9.43 -7.74
N GLU A 266 -19.52 9.37 -9.07
CA GLU A 266 -19.48 10.56 -9.95
C GLU A 266 -20.86 11.18 -10.17
N HIS A 267 -21.94 10.44 -9.91
CA HIS A 267 -23.33 10.87 -10.06
C HIS A 267 -24.11 10.60 -8.77
N THR A 268 -23.75 11.26 -7.72
CA THR A 268 -24.37 11.10 -6.39
C THR A 268 -25.68 11.88 -6.28
N GLY A 269 -26.49 11.55 -5.28
CA GLY A 269 -27.69 12.31 -4.96
C GLY A 269 -28.89 11.49 -4.51
N SER A 270 -29.98 12.19 -4.23
CA SER A 270 -31.20 11.59 -3.65
C SER A 270 -31.84 10.46 -4.49
N PRO A 271 -31.89 10.51 -5.83
CA PRO A 271 -32.46 9.42 -6.61
C PRO A 271 -31.69 8.10 -6.43
N GLN A 272 -30.36 8.15 -6.44
CA GLN A 272 -29.54 6.98 -6.22
C GLN A 272 -29.68 6.45 -4.79
N LEU A 273 -29.65 7.33 -3.78
CA LEU A 273 -29.80 6.92 -2.39
C LEU A 273 -31.17 6.28 -2.11
N GLY A 274 -32.26 6.86 -2.65
CA GLY A 274 -33.60 6.29 -2.53
C GLY A 274 -33.74 4.92 -3.20
N TRP A 275 -33.07 4.73 -4.32
CA TRP A 275 -32.98 3.44 -4.99
C TRP A 275 -32.21 2.39 -4.16
N VAL A 276 -31.06 2.76 -3.56
CA VAL A 276 -30.32 1.88 -2.65
C VAL A 276 -31.19 1.49 -1.44
N GLN A 277 -31.94 2.42 -0.86
CA GLN A 277 -32.86 2.12 0.25
C GLN A 277 -33.92 1.09 -0.17
N ASN A 278 -34.50 1.23 -1.37
CA ASN A 278 -35.48 0.27 -1.88
C ASN A 278 -34.86 -1.11 -2.11
N LEU A 279 -33.63 -1.19 -2.60
CA LEU A 279 -32.90 -2.45 -2.76
C LEU A 279 -32.63 -3.14 -1.42
N VAL A 280 -32.19 -2.39 -0.43
CA VAL A 280 -31.94 -2.91 0.92
C VAL A 280 -33.23 -3.45 1.55
N ASN A 281 -34.34 -2.71 1.40
CA ASN A 281 -35.65 -3.17 1.88
C ASN A 281 -36.08 -4.44 1.16
N ALA A 282 -35.93 -4.52 -0.16
CA ALA A 282 -36.27 -5.71 -0.94
C ALA A 282 -35.37 -6.90 -0.58
N ALA A 283 -34.04 -6.66 -0.40
CA ALA A 283 -33.13 -7.71 0.02
C ALA A 283 -33.44 -8.27 1.41
N ASN A 284 -33.85 -7.42 2.35
CA ASN A 284 -34.29 -7.87 3.68
C ASN A 284 -35.54 -8.77 3.60
N ALA A 285 -36.48 -8.43 2.72
CA ALA A 285 -37.73 -9.21 2.53
C ALA A 285 -37.51 -10.50 1.73
N ALA A 286 -36.45 -10.60 0.93
CA ALA A 286 -36.27 -11.72 0.00
C ALA A 286 -35.57 -12.90 0.68
N SER A 287 -36.20 -14.06 0.70
CA SER A 287 -35.57 -15.31 1.15
C SER A 287 -34.59 -15.91 0.15
N GLY A 288 -34.60 -15.49 -1.11
CA GLY A 288 -33.69 -15.94 -2.17
C GLY A 288 -32.40 -15.12 -2.30
N ILE A 289 -32.16 -14.23 -1.36
CA ILE A 289 -30.88 -13.45 -1.24
C ILE A 289 -30.27 -13.72 0.13
N ASP A 290 -29.04 -14.17 0.12
CA ASP A 290 -28.20 -14.27 1.31
C ASP A 290 -27.12 -13.18 1.36
N TRP A 291 -26.66 -12.67 0.21
CA TRP A 291 -25.53 -11.78 0.10
C TRP A 291 -25.88 -10.50 -0.66
N VAL A 292 -25.39 -9.39 -0.16
CA VAL A 292 -25.40 -8.09 -0.84
C VAL A 292 -23.94 -7.60 -0.92
N ILE A 293 -23.48 -7.32 -2.12
CA ILE A 293 -22.14 -6.78 -2.39
C ILE A 293 -22.32 -5.42 -3.06
N SER A 294 -21.79 -4.37 -2.47
CA SER A 294 -21.84 -3.03 -3.06
C SER A 294 -20.53 -2.66 -3.73
N LEU A 295 -20.64 -1.90 -4.81
CA LEU A 295 -19.49 -1.38 -5.57
C LEU A 295 -19.64 0.14 -5.70
N CYS A 296 -18.54 0.84 -5.55
CA CYS A 296 -18.47 2.29 -5.80
C CYS A 296 -17.02 2.62 -6.15
N HIS A 297 -16.76 3.29 -7.26
CA HIS A 297 -15.38 3.52 -7.71
C HIS A 297 -14.54 4.24 -6.66
N ARG A 298 -14.93 5.47 -6.21
CA ARG A 298 -14.25 6.11 -5.09
C ARG A 298 -14.57 5.38 -3.80
N PRO A 299 -13.54 4.99 -3.02
CA PRO A 299 -13.72 4.09 -1.89
C PRO A 299 -14.45 4.72 -0.71
N TYR A 300 -14.87 3.86 0.20
CA TYR A 300 -15.43 4.23 1.51
C TYR A 300 -14.42 4.96 2.39
N GLN A 301 -13.17 4.49 2.42
CA GLN A 301 -12.06 5.02 3.21
C GLN A 301 -10.75 4.63 2.54
N ALA A 302 -9.76 5.49 2.62
CA ALA A 302 -8.42 5.24 2.11
C ALA A 302 -7.38 5.93 2.99
N GLU A 303 -6.19 5.36 3.06
CA GLU A 303 -5.06 5.87 3.84
C GLU A 303 -4.08 6.69 2.99
N GLN A 304 -4.22 6.64 1.67
CA GLN A 304 -3.58 7.56 0.73
C GLN A 304 -4.64 8.40 0.04
N TYR A 305 -4.31 9.62 -0.35
CA TYR A 305 -5.26 10.56 -0.95
C TYR A 305 -6.55 10.68 -0.12
N ILE A 306 -6.38 10.85 1.19
CA ILE A 306 -7.45 10.72 2.20
C ILE A 306 -8.65 11.62 1.97
N GLY A 307 -8.48 12.73 1.25
CA GLY A 307 -9.57 13.63 0.83
C GLY A 307 -10.32 13.19 -0.42
N ASP A 308 -9.82 12.20 -1.16
CA ASP A 308 -10.37 11.79 -2.45
C ASP A 308 -11.18 10.47 -2.36
N ILE A 309 -11.99 10.37 -1.33
CA ILE A 309 -12.94 9.28 -1.09
C ILE A 309 -14.36 9.71 -1.46
N SER A 310 -15.29 8.76 -1.52
CA SER A 310 -16.71 9.07 -1.71
C SER A 310 -17.38 9.45 -0.38
N GLY A 311 -17.45 10.75 -0.07
CA GLY A 311 -18.20 11.22 1.09
C GLY A 311 -19.68 10.83 1.05
N TRP A 312 -20.30 10.75 -0.15
CA TRP A 312 -21.66 10.25 -0.32
C TRP A 312 -21.78 8.77 0.06
N LEU A 313 -20.87 7.93 -0.40
CA LEU A 313 -20.84 6.52 -0.02
C LEU A 313 -20.71 6.38 1.50
N ARG A 314 -19.70 7.02 2.07
CA ARG A 314 -19.38 6.91 3.50
C ARG A 314 -20.51 7.40 4.40
N ASN A 315 -21.04 8.60 4.12
CA ASN A 315 -21.94 9.29 5.05
C ASN A 315 -23.43 9.08 4.75
N SER A 316 -23.78 8.59 3.55
CA SER A 316 -25.18 8.43 3.14
C SER A 316 -25.51 6.99 2.76
N ALA A 317 -24.76 6.38 1.82
CA ALA A 317 -25.15 5.06 1.30
C ALA A 317 -24.77 3.92 2.25
N MET A 318 -23.60 3.95 2.90
CA MET A 318 -23.19 2.88 3.82
C MET A 318 -24.11 2.74 5.04
N PRO A 319 -24.60 3.81 5.69
CA PRO A 319 -25.63 3.67 6.72
C PRO A 319 -26.92 3.01 6.24
N VAL A 320 -27.27 3.15 4.95
CA VAL A 320 -28.42 2.45 4.35
C VAL A 320 -28.07 0.98 4.12
N PHE A 321 -26.93 0.68 3.52
CA PHE A 321 -26.48 -0.69 3.33
C PHE A 321 -26.36 -1.46 4.65
N ALA A 322 -25.97 -0.80 5.73
CA ALA A 322 -25.85 -1.40 7.05
C ALA A 322 -27.21 -1.80 7.70
N GLN A 323 -28.34 -1.41 7.10
CA GLN A 323 -29.68 -1.85 7.54
C GLN A 323 -29.98 -3.30 7.13
N THR A 324 -29.07 -3.96 6.43
CA THR A 324 -29.17 -5.38 6.12
C THR A 324 -27.93 -6.14 6.57
N GLU A 325 -28.11 -7.22 7.32
CA GLU A 325 -27.03 -8.13 7.72
C GLU A 325 -26.45 -8.91 6.52
N LYS A 326 -27.11 -8.87 5.36
CA LYS A 326 -26.70 -9.51 4.12
C LYS A 326 -25.59 -8.73 3.40
N HIS A 327 -25.42 -7.44 3.71
CA HIS A 327 -24.34 -6.63 3.16
C HIS A 327 -23.06 -6.88 3.95
N VAL A 328 -22.04 -7.44 3.30
CA VAL A 328 -20.81 -7.91 3.95
C VAL A 328 -19.54 -7.34 3.36
N LEU A 329 -19.61 -6.79 2.14
CA LEU A 329 -18.44 -6.28 1.41
C LEU A 329 -18.82 -5.07 0.55
N ASN A 330 -18.02 -4.01 0.68
CA ASN A 330 -17.97 -2.90 -0.27
C ASN A 330 -16.68 -2.98 -1.07
N ILE A 331 -16.75 -2.84 -2.39
CA ILE A 331 -15.60 -2.85 -3.30
C ILE A 331 -15.44 -1.45 -3.88
N GLY A 332 -14.33 -0.82 -3.57
CA GLY A 332 -13.85 0.42 -4.16
C GLY A 332 -12.63 0.20 -5.05
N ALA A 333 -12.16 1.28 -5.68
CA ALA A 333 -10.99 1.31 -6.54
C ALA A 333 -10.32 2.68 -6.44
N HIS A 334 -9.96 3.35 -7.56
CA HIS A 334 -9.51 4.74 -7.64
C HIS A 334 -8.11 5.03 -7.09
N HIS A 335 -7.72 4.48 -5.97
CA HIS A 335 -6.46 4.79 -5.29
C HIS A 335 -5.29 3.88 -5.69
N HIS A 336 -5.35 3.18 -6.80
CA HIS A 336 -4.30 2.37 -7.45
C HIS A 336 -3.44 1.51 -6.51
N ILE A 337 -3.99 1.11 -5.39
CA ILE A 337 -3.39 0.27 -4.35
C ILE A 337 -4.35 -0.87 -4.01
N TYR A 338 -3.89 -1.83 -3.25
CA TYR A 338 -4.77 -2.73 -2.53
C TYR A 338 -4.90 -2.29 -1.07
N ALA A 339 -6.12 -2.11 -0.60
CA ALA A 339 -6.39 -1.92 0.81
C ALA A 339 -7.57 -2.78 1.28
N ARG A 340 -7.55 -3.16 2.55
CA ARG A 340 -8.65 -3.82 3.24
C ARG A 340 -8.84 -3.23 4.62
N GLY A 341 -10.05 -2.78 4.89
CA GLY A 341 -10.49 -2.34 6.20
C GLY A 341 -11.81 -2.94 6.60
N GLN A 342 -12.22 -2.65 7.82
CA GLN A 342 -13.52 -3.00 8.36
C GLN A 342 -14.22 -1.70 8.72
N THR A 343 -15.52 -1.60 8.41
CA THR A 343 -16.24 -0.43 8.92
C THR A 343 -16.27 -0.45 10.45
N ARG A 344 -16.18 0.73 11.04
CA ARG A 344 -16.01 0.84 12.50
C ARG A 344 -17.19 0.25 13.28
N GLU A 345 -18.42 0.55 12.88
CA GLU A 345 -19.64 0.17 13.59
C GLU A 345 -20.31 -1.11 13.06
N TRP A 346 -20.14 -1.43 11.79
CA TRP A 346 -20.89 -2.48 11.12
C TRP A 346 -20.01 -3.67 10.75
N PRO A 347 -20.56 -4.88 10.61
CA PRO A 347 -19.78 -6.05 10.24
C PRO A 347 -19.57 -6.15 8.72
N ILE A 348 -18.98 -5.11 8.14
CA ILE A 348 -18.80 -4.96 6.70
C ILE A 348 -17.32 -4.72 6.42
N TYR A 349 -16.73 -5.54 5.55
CA TYR A 349 -15.43 -5.25 4.97
C TYR A 349 -15.54 -4.21 3.86
N HIS A 350 -14.53 -3.36 3.73
CA HIS A 350 -14.31 -2.58 2.52
C HIS A 350 -12.93 -2.89 1.95
N ILE A 351 -12.83 -2.96 0.63
CA ILE A 351 -11.57 -3.12 -0.07
C ILE A 351 -11.39 -2.02 -1.12
N ILE A 352 -10.14 -1.68 -1.39
CA ILE A 352 -9.73 -0.92 -2.57
C ILE A 352 -9.04 -1.90 -3.51
N SER A 353 -9.61 -2.05 -4.71
CA SER A 353 -9.11 -2.91 -5.79
C SER A 353 -8.60 -2.06 -6.94
N GLY A 354 -7.73 -1.08 -6.65
CA GLY A 354 -7.25 -0.11 -7.64
C GLY A 354 -5.87 -0.42 -8.22
N GLY A 355 -5.18 -1.43 -7.72
CA GLY A 355 -3.77 -1.69 -8.02
C GLY A 355 -3.51 -2.53 -9.27
N THR A 356 -4.23 -2.38 -10.40
CA THR A 356 -3.99 -3.17 -11.59
C THR A 356 -3.04 -2.50 -12.58
N ALA A 357 -1.74 -2.60 -12.33
CA ALA A 357 -0.64 -2.16 -13.20
C ALA A 357 -0.27 -0.67 -13.18
N TRP A 358 -0.79 0.13 -12.25
CA TRP A 358 -0.37 1.52 -12.04
C TRP A 358 0.86 1.64 -11.14
N ASP A 359 1.67 2.72 -11.37
CA ASP A 359 2.88 3.03 -10.59
C ASP A 359 2.55 3.94 -9.39
N GLN A 360 1.58 3.57 -8.57
CA GLN A 360 1.30 4.26 -7.32
C GLN A 360 1.85 3.45 -6.15
N PHE A 361 2.44 4.11 -5.18
CA PHE A 361 3.02 3.47 -4.02
C PHE A 361 2.85 4.35 -2.77
N TRP A 362 3.08 3.73 -1.64
CA TRP A 362 3.05 4.37 -0.34
C TRP A 362 3.91 5.64 -0.29
N GLY A 363 3.42 6.69 0.37
CA GLY A 363 4.15 7.94 0.52
C GLY A 363 3.98 8.93 -0.64
N GLN A 364 3.03 8.70 -1.55
CA GLN A 364 2.80 9.62 -2.68
C GLN A 364 1.92 10.81 -2.34
N SER A 365 1.07 10.74 -1.30
CA SER A 365 0.12 11.79 -0.94
C SER A 365 -0.39 11.63 0.48
N ASN A 366 -1.09 12.64 0.97
CA ASN A 366 -1.73 12.79 2.29
C ASN A 366 -2.15 11.47 2.94
N GLU A 367 -1.31 10.93 3.79
CA GLU A 367 -1.45 9.60 4.36
C GLU A 367 -2.00 9.68 5.78
N ALA A 368 -2.84 8.71 6.10
CA ALA A 368 -3.33 8.49 7.45
C ALA A 368 -3.22 7.00 7.77
N ASP A 369 -2.94 6.68 9.01
CA ASP A 369 -2.94 5.32 9.55
C ASP A 369 -4.20 5.16 10.40
N TYR A 370 -5.23 4.56 9.82
CA TYR A 370 -6.52 4.37 10.49
C TYR A 370 -6.54 3.06 11.26
N ASP A 371 -7.01 3.10 12.48
CA ASP A 371 -7.06 1.95 13.39
C ASP A 371 -8.13 0.88 13.04
N ASP A 372 -8.89 1.08 11.96
CA ASP A 372 -9.88 0.15 11.38
C ASP A 372 -9.57 -0.25 9.93
N VAL A 373 -8.38 0.13 9.41
CA VAL A 373 -7.83 -0.38 8.15
C VAL A 373 -6.68 -1.32 8.47
N GLN A 374 -6.81 -2.55 8.04
CA GLN A 374 -5.87 -3.62 8.39
C GLN A 374 -4.74 -3.77 7.41
N LYS A 375 -4.97 -3.33 6.16
CA LYS A 375 -3.97 -3.55 5.11
C LYS A 375 -4.05 -2.47 4.04
N THR A 376 -2.92 -1.80 3.81
CA THR A 376 -2.71 -0.90 2.67
C THR A 376 -1.35 -1.19 2.06
N ILE A 377 -1.34 -1.74 0.86
CA ILE A 377 -0.12 -2.20 0.19
C ILE A 377 -0.03 -1.69 -1.26
N ALA A 378 1.16 -1.23 -1.63
CA ALA A 378 1.47 -0.70 -2.96
C ALA A 378 1.85 -1.84 -3.93
N HIS A 379 0.88 -2.71 -4.23
CA HIS A 379 1.08 -3.86 -5.11
C HIS A 379 0.12 -3.84 -6.28
N TRP A 380 0.55 -4.33 -7.43
CA TRP A 380 -0.36 -4.69 -8.49
C TRP A 380 -1.05 -5.98 -8.10
N ALA A 381 -2.34 -5.88 -7.81
CA ALA A 381 -3.08 -6.98 -7.20
C ALA A 381 -4.50 -7.11 -7.77
N TRP A 382 -5.00 -8.33 -7.77
CA TRP A 382 -6.37 -8.68 -8.14
C TRP A 382 -6.98 -9.58 -7.06
N GLN A 383 -8.30 -9.60 -6.98
CA GLN A 383 -9.01 -10.36 -5.96
C GLN A 383 -9.85 -11.47 -6.58
N LEU A 384 -9.88 -12.59 -5.87
CA LEU A 384 -10.76 -13.72 -6.13
C LEU A 384 -11.69 -13.88 -4.94
N ILE A 385 -12.99 -13.68 -5.19
CA ILE A 385 -14.04 -13.88 -4.18
C ILE A 385 -14.71 -15.22 -4.45
N GLU A 386 -14.67 -16.12 -3.48
CA GLU A 386 -15.41 -17.38 -3.54
C GLU A 386 -16.53 -17.39 -2.51
N PHE A 387 -17.76 -17.52 -2.96
CA PHE A 387 -18.90 -17.81 -2.14
C PHE A 387 -19.11 -19.33 -2.10
N ASP A 388 -19.03 -19.91 -0.92
CA ASP A 388 -19.59 -21.23 -0.63
C ASP A 388 -21.02 -21.04 -0.20
N LEU A 389 -21.94 -21.29 -1.13
CA LEU A 389 -23.36 -21.04 -0.93
C LEU A 389 -23.95 -22.02 0.11
N ASP A 390 -23.47 -23.27 0.16
CA ASP A 390 -23.88 -24.27 1.15
C ASP A 390 -23.43 -23.90 2.56
N ALA A 391 -22.16 -23.55 2.72
CA ALA A 391 -21.57 -23.19 4.00
C ALA A 391 -21.90 -21.76 4.43
N ARG A 392 -22.49 -20.96 3.53
CA ARG A 392 -22.76 -19.53 3.69
C ARG A 392 -21.51 -18.75 4.08
N THR A 393 -20.40 -19.02 3.37
CA THR A 393 -19.12 -18.33 3.56
C THR A 393 -18.71 -17.59 2.31
N MET A 394 -18.13 -16.40 2.50
CA MET A 394 -17.40 -15.64 1.50
C MET A 394 -15.93 -15.68 1.87
N ASP A 395 -15.08 -16.13 0.96
CA ASP A 395 -13.62 -16.09 1.06
C ASP A 395 -13.09 -15.12 0.01
N VAL A 396 -12.33 -14.13 0.43
CA VAL A 396 -11.70 -13.16 -0.46
C VAL A 396 -10.19 -13.35 -0.39
N ARG A 397 -9.58 -13.63 -1.54
CA ARG A 397 -8.15 -13.79 -1.70
C ARG A 397 -7.59 -12.72 -2.61
N CYS A 398 -6.55 -12.02 -2.17
CA CYS A 398 -5.83 -11.03 -2.94
C CYS A 398 -4.50 -11.59 -3.41
N PHE A 399 -4.28 -11.58 -4.72
CA PHE A 399 -3.05 -12.05 -5.36
C PHE A 399 -2.30 -10.87 -5.94
N ALA A 400 -1.04 -10.71 -5.57
CA ALA A 400 -0.15 -9.69 -6.13
C ALA A 400 0.70 -10.24 -7.26
N GLU A 401 0.82 -9.45 -8.32
CA GLU A 401 1.69 -9.72 -9.47
C GLU A 401 3.03 -8.99 -9.35
N ALA A 402 3.02 -7.83 -8.72
CA ALA A 402 4.20 -6.98 -8.63
C ALA A 402 4.17 -6.08 -7.39
N ASN A 403 5.35 -5.75 -6.87
CA ASN A 403 5.56 -4.62 -5.99
C ASN A 403 6.02 -3.42 -6.82
N VAL A 404 5.28 -2.32 -6.77
CA VAL A 404 5.53 -1.16 -7.65
C VAL A 404 6.83 -0.41 -7.32
N LYS A 405 7.35 -0.55 -6.10
CA LYS A 405 8.61 0.07 -5.68
C LYS A 405 9.86 -0.64 -6.20
N LEU A 406 9.76 -1.92 -6.58
CA LEU A 406 10.92 -2.67 -7.06
C LEU A 406 11.51 -2.08 -8.33
N GLN A 407 12.83 -1.99 -8.38
CA GLN A 407 13.60 -1.54 -9.53
C GLN A 407 14.67 -2.60 -9.91
N PRO A 408 15.02 -2.74 -11.16
CA PRO A 408 14.39 -2.13 -12.34
C PRO A 408 12.95 -2.66 -12.58
N VAL A 409 12.18 -1.98 -13.39
CA VAL A 409 10.76 -2.32 -13.66
C VAL A 409 10.53 -3.80 -14.01
N ALA A 410 11.48 -4.43 -14.68
CA ALA A 410 11.41 -5.84 -15.03
C ALA A 410 11.32 -6.77 -13.80
N THR A 411 11.86 -6.38 -12.66
CA THR A 411 11.84 -7.17 -11.41
C THR A 411 10.51 -7.08 -10.69
N ARG A 412 9.68 -6.07 -10.95
CA ARG A 412 8.37 -5.88 -10.33
C ARG A 412 7.45 -7.10 -10.47
N TRP A 413 7.57 -7.84 -11.58
CA TRP A 413 6.76 -9.02 -11.86
C TRP A 413 7.16 -10.29 -11.09
N SER A 414 8.06 -10.18 -10.12
CA SER A 414 8.61 -11.31 -9.36
C SER A 414 7.60 -12.01 -8.44
N TYR A 415 6.47 -11.37 -8.12
CA TYR A 415 5.50 -11.94 -7.17
C TYR A 415 4.70 -13.13 -7.70
N ASN A 416 4.54 -13.27 -9.01
CA ASN A 416 3.94 -14.46 -9.64
C ASN A 416 2.62 -14.89 -9.01
N SER A 417 1.67 -13.97 -8.91
CA SER A 417 0.37 -14.20 -8.24
C SER A 417 0.54 -14.73 -6.80
N ARG A 418 1.41 -14.07 -6.02
CA ARG A 418 1.59 -14.38 -4.60
C ARG A 418 0.35 -13.98 -3.83
N LEU A 419 -0.16 -14.88 -2.98
CA LEU A 419 -1.23 -14.54 -2.04
C LEU A 419 -0.68 -13.56 -1.00
N VAL A 420 -1.22 -12.34 -0.98
CA VAL A 420 -0.79 -11.25 -0.08
C VAL A 420 -1.84 -10.91 0.97
N ASP A 421 -3.09 -11.31 0.74
CA ASP A 421 -4.17 -11.15 1.70
C ASP A 421 -5.24 -12.22 1.55
N GLN A 422 -5.87 -12.59 2.66
CA GLN A 422 -7.03 -13.47 2.67
C GLN A 422 -7.89 -13.16 3.90
N PHE A 423 -9.19 -13.02 3.69
CA PHE A 423 -10.16 -12.85 4.76
C PHE A 423 -11.48 -13.53 4.41
N GLN A 424 -12.29 -13.78 5.42
CA GLN A 424 -13.54 -14.51 5.28
C GLN A 424 -14.70 -13.81 5.99
N ARG A 425 -15.89 -14.12 5.54
CA ARG A 425 -17.14 -13.75 6.19
C ARG A 425 -18.11 -14.93 6.13
N LYS A 426 -18.71 -15.29 7.26
CA LYS A 426 -19.70 -16.36 7.37
C LYS A 426 -21.00 -15.80 7.94
N LEU A 427 -22.10 -16.06 7.27
CA LEU A 427 -23.41 -15.60 7.72
C LEU A 427 -24.00 -16.50 8.80
N GLY A 428 -24.78 -15.88 9.70
CA GLY A 428 -25.54 -16.61 10.73
C GLY A 428 -24.73 -17.05 11.93
N LEU A 429 -23.50 -16.57 12.11
CA LEU A 429 -22.75 -16.78 13.34
C LEU A 429 -23.21 -15.80 14.43
N PRO A 430 -23.23 -16.23 15.70
CA PRO A 430 -23.50 -15.32 16.81
C PRO A 430 -22.30 -14.39 17.07
N ALA A 431 -22.59 -13.19 17.55
CA ALA A 431 -21.59 -12.25 18.02
C ALA A 431 -20.80 -12.82 19.22
N PRO A 432 -19.57 -12.35 19.45
CA PRO A 432 -18.78 -12.73 20.63
C PRO A 432 -19.44 -12.21 21.92
N ASN A 433 -19.09 -12.84 23.04
CA ASN A 433 -19.56 -12.42 24.33
C ASN A 433 -18.96 -11.07 24.72
N PRO A 434 -19.70 -10.17 25.42
CA PRO A 434 -19.16 -8.90 25.88
C PRO A 434 -18.01 -9.13 26.88
N PRO A 435 -16.89 -8.41 26.73
CA PRO A 435 -15.79 -8.47 27.70
C PRO A 435 -16.08 -7.69 28.97
N THR A 436 -15.12 -7.70 29.89
CA THR A 436 -15.06 -6.81 31.06
C THR A 436 -13.68 -6.17 31.14
N LEU A 437 -13.56 -4.97 31.70
CA LEU A 437 -12.27 -4.43 32.10
C LEU A 437 -11.84 -5.08 33.41
N THR A 438 -10.62 -5.64 33.43
CA THR A 438 -10.15 -6.50 34.53
C THR A 438 -9.31 -5.75 35.56
N ASN A 439 -8.75 -4.60 35.21
CA ASN A 439 -7.97 -3.77 36.12
C ASN A 439 -8.88 -2.74 36.84
N SER A 440 -9.22 -3.06 38.07
CA SER A 440 -9.89 -2.14 38.95
C SER A 440 -8.87 -1.43 39.85
N ALA A 441 -8.67 -0.14 39.66
CA ALA A 441 -7.90 0.66 40.58
C ALA A 441 -8.74 0.92 41.82
N SER A 442 -8.16 0.71 43.01
CA SER A 442 -8.79 1.01 44.28
C SER A 442 -8.70 2.50 44.69
N GLY A 443 -8.21 3.37 43.80
CA GLY A 443 -8.01 4.81 44.01
C GLY A 443 -7.72 5.54 42.71
N PRO A 444 -7.38 6.83 42.77
CA PRO A 444 -6.95 7.58 41.59
C PRO A 444 -5.76 6.93 40.88
N VAL A 445 -5.76 6.97 39.57
CA VAL A 445 -4.69 6.47 38.71
C VAL A 445 -3.84 7.63 38.20
N THR A 446 -2.55 7.37 37.97
CA THR A 446 -1.64 8.27 37.26
C THR A 446 -1.40 7.75 35.87
N LEU A 447 -1.23 8.65 34.91
CA LEU A 447 -0.87 8.29 33.53
C LEU A 447 0.68 8.14 33.41
N PRO A 448 1.17 7.21 32.57
CA PRO A 448 0.40 6.27 31.72
C PRO A 448 -0.31 5.19 32.55
N HIS A 449 -1.54 4.85 32.15
CA HIS A 449 -2.35 3.82 32.80
C HIS A 449 -2.86 2.79 31.81
N SER A 450 -2.73 1.50 32.15
CA SER A 450 -3.20 0.42 31.29
C SER A 450 -4.67 0.10 31.54
N LEU A 451 -5.44 0.04 30.48
CA LEU A 451 -6.74 -0.60 30.43
C LEU A 451 -6.58 -2.03 29.93
N GLN A 452 -7.09 -3.00 30.66
CA GLN A 452 -6.97 -4.41 30.32
C GLN A 452 -8.34 -5.05 30.18
N SER A 453 -8.62 -5.60 29.00
CA SER A 453 -9.81 -6.38 28.73
C SER A 453 -9.68 -7.80 29.26
N SER A 454 -10.80 -8.43 29.63
CA SER A 454 -10.86 -9.86 29.83
C SER A 454 -10.52 -10.63 28.56
N ALA A 455 -10.21 -11.92 28.69
CA ALA A 455 -9.97 -12.79 27.54
C ALA A 455 -11.17 -12.80 26.60
N PHE A 456 -10.89 -12.91 25.30
CA PHE A 456 -11.92 -13.08 24.28
C PHE A 456 -12.72 -14.38 24.48
N SER A 457 -14.03 -14.31 24.27
CA SER A 457 -14.93 -15.45 24.41
C SER A 457 -16.04 -15.43 23.37
N THR A 458 -16.28 -16.56 22.74
CA THR A 458 -17.33 -16.73 21.73
C THR A 458 -17.83 -18.19 21.72
N THR A 459 -19.02 -18.41 21.19
CA THR A 459 -19.56 -19.75 20.89
C THR A 459 -19.47 -20.09 19.40
N SER A 460 -19.07 -19.13 18.55
CA SER A 460 -18.94 -19.31 17.09
C SER A 460 -17.71 -20.13 16.67
N GLY A 461 -16.69 -20.23 17.53
CA GLY A 461 -15.39 -20.81 17.19
C GLY A 461 -14.44 -19.83 16.52
N GLU A 462 -14.86 -18.58 16.30
CA GLU A 462 -14.02 -17.50 15.75
C GLU A 462 -12.94 -17.04 16.75
N SER A 463 -11.93 -16.35 16.27
CA SER A 463 -10.85 -15.77 17.08
C SER A 463 -11.05 -14.26 17.26
N LEU A 464 -10.32 -13.68 18.20
CA LEU A 464 -10.28 -12.22 18.36
C LEU A 464 -9.61 -11.60 17.13
N ASN A 465 -10.28 -10.60 16.56
CA ASN A 465 -9.78 -9.77 15.47
C ASN A 465 -9.38 -8.38 15.98
N SER A 466 -10.31 -7.71 16.69
CA SER A 466 -10.08 -6.34 17.14
C SER A 466 -10.63 -6.13 18.55
N THR A 467 -10.04 -5.18 19.26
CA THR A 467 -10.57 -4.68 20.53
C THR A 467 -10.77 -3.17 20.43
N TRP A 468 -11.95 -2.69 20.81
CA TRP A 468 -12.29 -1.28 20.79
C TRP A 468 -12.40 -0.72 22.20
N PHE A 469 -11.49 0.20 22.54
CA PHE A 469 -11.46 0.92 23.81
C PHE A 469 -12.03 2.31 23.64
N GLN A 470 -12.91 2.70 24.55
CA GLN A 470 -13.43 4.07 24.65
C GLN A 470 -13.28 4.60 26.06
N VAL A 471 -12.90 5.88 26.17
CA VAL A 471 -12.88 6.62 27.45
C VAL A 471 -13.65 7.93 27.26
N SER A 472 -14.50 8.25 28.23
CA SER A 472 -15.31 9.47 28.23
C SER A 472 -15.33 10.10 29.61
N SER A 473 -15.51 11.41 29.68
CA SER A 473 -15.78 12.12 30.92
C SER A 473 -17.23 11.97 31.41
N ASP A 474 -18.12 11.45 30.55
CA ASP A 474 -19.52 11.16 30.89
C ASP A 474 -19.85 9.66 30.80
N ALA A 475 -20.74 9.18 31.66
CA ALA A 475 -21.13 7.78 31.72
C ALA A 475 -21.95 7.30 30.50
N GLY A 476 -22.46 8.20 29.68
CA GLY A 476 -23.20 7.90 28.46
C GLY A 476 -22.31 7.79 27.22
N PHE A 477 -21.02 8.11 27.34
CA PHE A 477 -20.06 8.08 26.22
C PHE A 477 -20.45 9.00 25.06
N ALA A 478 -21.07 10.14 25.34
CA ALA A 478 -21.48 11.09 24.32
C ALA A 478 -20.28 11.92 23.79
N ALA A 479 -19.27 12.17 24.64
CA ALA A 479 -18.05 12.88 24.29
C ALA A 479 -16.84 12.02 24.64
N LEU A 480 -16.24 11.43 23.62
CA LEU A 480 -15.10 10.51 23.79
C LEU A 480 -13.80 11.30 23.91
N ALA A 481 -13.05 11.03 24.97
CA ALA A 481 -11.66 11.49 25.14
C ALA A 481 -10.67 10.49 24.50
N VAL A 482 -11.04 9.21 24.45
CA VAL A 482 -10.29 8.16 23.76
C VAL A 482 -11.27 7.31 22.98
N ASP A 483 -10.92 7.04 21.74
CA ASP A 483 -11.68 6.21 20.81
C ASP A 483 -10.70 5.41 19.93
N ARG A 484 -10.29 4.21 20.39
CA ARG A 484 -9.22 3.42 19.77
C ARG A 484 -9.61 1.98 19.51
N ILE A 485 -9.38 1.56 18.28
CA ILE A 485 -9.42 0.15 17.87
C ILE A 485 -7.99 -0.39 17.81
N ARG A 486 -7.80 -1.62 18.27
CA ARG A 486 -6.54 -2.36 18.16
C ARG A 486 -6.84 -3.62 17.36
N ASP A 487 -6.36 -3.65 16.14
CA ASP A 487 -6.57 -4.75 15.20
C ASP A 487 -5.43 -5.78 15.26
N ILE A 488 -5.76 -7.01 14.87
CA ILE A 488 -4.82 -8.15 14.83
C ILE A 488 -3.64 -7.91 13.91
N GLU A 489 -3.82 -7.07 12.90
CA GLU A 489 -2.79 -6.69 11.93
C GLU A 489 -2.98 -5.24 11.49
N ASN A 490 -1.87 -4.59 11.12
CA ASN A 490 -1.85 -3.27 10.50
C ASN A 490 -0.68 -3.18 9.53
N PHE A 491 -0.93 -3.50 8.28
CA PHE A 491 0.05 -3.35 7.20
C PHE A 491 -0.05 -1.95 6.61
N TYR A 492 0.70 -1.02 7.18
CA TYR A 492 0.76 0.38 6.78
C TYR A 492 2.20 0.75 6.40
N GLY A 493 2.45 0.93 5.09
CA GLY A 493 3.80 1.15 4.57
C GLY A 493 4.56 -0.14 4.29
N ASP A 494 5.86 -0.04 4.20
CA ASP A 494 6.76 -1.15 3.88
C ASP A 494 8.02 -1.11 4.75
N SER A 495 8.89 -2.11 4.56
CA SER A 495 10.12 -2.27 5.32
C SER A 495 11.16 -1.17 5.09
N GLY A 496 11.06 -0.38 4.00
CA GLY A 496 12.14 0.50 3.54
C GLY A 496 13.38 -0.25 3.00
N ALA A 497 13.39 -1.57 3.13
CA ALA A 497 14.46 -2.43 2.58
C ALA A 497 14.31 -2.60 1.05
N PRO A 498 15.33 -3.12 0.34
CA PRO A 498 15.28 -3.23 -1.12
C PRO A 498 14.13 -4.07 -1.69
N ASP A 499 13.50 -4.91 -0.90
CA ASP A 499 12.33 -5.70 -1.28
C ASP A 499 11.01 -4.96 -1.08
N TYR A 500 11.00 -3.87 -0.29
CA TYR A 500 9.81 -3.07 0.05
C TYR A 500 8.62 -3.92 0.49
N GLU A 501 8.88 -4.98 1.27
CA GLU A 501 7.82 -5.84 1.77
C GLU A 501 6.92 -5.09 2.77
N PRO A 502 5.61 -5.30 2.71
CA PRO A 502 4.70 -4.70 3.67
C PRO A 502 5.01 -5.14 5.11
N VAL A 503 5.02 -4.18 6.03
CA VAL A 503 5.31 -4.43 7.45
C VAL A 503 4.04 -4.37 8.25
N ASP A 504 3.82 -5.39 9.08
CA ASP A 504 2.75 -5.40 10.07
C ASP A 504 3.18 -4.65 11.33
N LYS A 505 2.67 -3.44 11.50
CA LYS A 505 2.95 -2.59 12.68
C LYS A 505 2.33 -3.12 13.98
N HIS A 506 1.36 -4.03 13.87
CA HIS A 506 0.73 -4.68 15.01
C HIS A 506 1.32 -6.05 15.34
N ALA A 507 2.40 -6.45 14.68
CA ALA A 507 3.06 -7.73 14.98
C ALA A 507 3.45 -7.81 16.46
N GLY A 508 2.83 -8.75 17.19
CA GLY A 508 3.09 -8.94 18.62
C GLY A 508 2.37 -7.97 19.57
N ILE A 509 1.46 -7.13 19.06
CA ILE A 509 0.64 -6.23 19.90
C ILE A 509 -0.24 -7.02 20.88
N ASP A 510 -0.41 -6.53 22.09
CA ASP A 510 -1.42 -7.02 23.02
C ASP A 510 -2.79 -6.44 22.64
N LEU A 511 -3.63 -7.23 21.99
CA LEU A 511 -4.97 -6.80 21.61
C LEU A 511 -5.90 -6.53 22.80
N LEU A 512 -5.66 -7.16 23.94
CA LEU A 512 -6.51 -7.04 25.12
C LEU A 512 -6.12 -5.87 26.02
N GLY A 513 -4.96 -5.25 25.77
CA GLY A 513 -4.45 -4.13 26.54
C GLY A 513 -4.41 -2.82 25.75
N TYR A 514 -4.69 -1.71 26.39
CA TYR A 514 -4.47 -0.37 25.86
C TYR A 514 -3.85 0.53 26.94
N VAL A 515 -2.72 1.12 26.64
CA VAL A 515 -2.07 2.06 27.54
C VAL A 515 -2.55 3.47 27.21
N LEU A 516 -3.23 4.11 28.15
CA LEU A 516 -3.50 5.54 28.11
C LEU A 516 -2.18 6.29 28.22
N PRO A 517 -1.76 7.07 27.23
CA PRO A 517 -0.48 7.80 27.27
C PRO A 517 -0.42 8.81 28.43
N ALA A 518 0.79 9.25 28.78
CA ALA A 518 1.04 10.13 29.91
C ALA A 518 0.18 11.42 29.89
N ASP A 519 0.01 12.01 28.70
CA ASP A 519 -0.68 13.31 28.53
C ASP A 519 -2.08 13.15 27.87
N SER A 520 -2.63 11.94 27.83
CA SER A 520 -3.87 11.68 27.09
C SER A 520 -5.14 12.16 27.76
N LEU A 521 -5.12 12.32 29.08
CA LEU A 521 -6.28 12.75 29.87
C LEU A 521 -5.84 13.75 30.98
N PRO A 522 -6.50 14.89 31.11
CA PRO A 522 -6.33 15.75 32.27
C PRO A 522 -6.86 15.09 33.55
N ASP A 523 -6.51 15.66 34.72
CA ASP A 523 -7.07 15.22 35.97
C ASP A 523 -8.59 15.30 35.96
N GLY A 524 -9.26 14.26 36.43
CA GLY A 524 -10.72 14.21 36.40
C GLY A 524 -11.31 12.82 36.54
N SER A 525 -12.63 12.75 36.52
CA SER A 525 -13.38 11.49 36.58
C SER A 525 -13.71 11.02 35.17
N TYR A 526 -13.45 9.75 34.88
CA TYR A 526 -13.64 9.15 33.58
C TYR A 526 -14.38 7.81 33.68
N HIS A 527 -14.93 7.42 32.56
CA HIS A 527 -15.53 6.11 32.33
C HIS A 527 -14.86 5.45 31.14
N ALA A 528 -14.47 4.19 31.28
CA ALA A 528 -13.94 3.40 30.20
C ALA A 528 -14.86 2.23 29.86
N ARG A 529 -14.90 1.84 28.60
CA ARG A 529 -15.57 0.61 28.14
C ARG A 529 -14.76 -0.04 27.01
N VAL A 530 -15.01 -1.32 26.83
CA VAL A 530 -14.33 -2.11 25.79
C VAL A 530 -15.31 -3.08 25.16
N ARG A 531 -15.10 -3.39 23.86
CA ARG A 531 -15.78 -4.50 23.18
C ARG A 531 -14.82 -5.24 22.26
N HIS A 532 -15.17 -6.47 21.92
CA HIS A 532 -14.38 -7.35 21.08
C HIS A 532 -15.04 -7.57 19.72
N ARG A 533 -14.25 -7.58 18.66
CA ARG A 533 -14.63 -8.01 17.32
C ARG A 533 -13.97 -9.35 17.03
N ASP A 534 -14.74 -10.28 16.49
CA ASP A 534 -14.23 -11.57 16.04
C ASP A 534 -13.68 -11.53 14.61
N THR A 535 -13.03 -12.58 14.17
CA THR A 535 -12.52 -12.75 12.79
C THR A 535 -13.62 -12.78 11.73
N ASN A 536 -14.87 -12.91 12.14
CA ASN A 536 -16.05 -12.77 11.30
C ASN A 536 -16.65 -11.35 11.30
N THR A 537 -15.91 -10.35 11.80
CA THR A 537 -16.25 -8.92 11.88
C THR A 537 -17.41 -8.56 12.83
N LEU A 538 -17.96 -9.49 13.59
CA LEU A 538 -19.05 -9.23 14.50
C LEU A 538 -18.53 -8.61 15.81
N TRP A 539 -19.14 -7.49 16.21
CA TRP A 539 -18.87 -6.89 17.51
C TRP A 539 -19.70 -7.54 18.62
N SER A 540 -19.05 -7.74 19.77
CA SER A 540 -19.79 -7.96 21.01
C SER A 540 -20.56 -6.70 21.42
N ASP A 541 -21.47 -6.84 22.38
CA ASP A 541 -21.93 -5.69 23.17
C ASP A 541 -20.76 -5.07 23.93
N TRP A 542 -20.92 -3.82 24.33
CA TRP A 542 -19.95 -3.13 25.19
C TRP A 542 -19.89 -3.77 26.57
N SER A 543 -18.70 -3.74 27.18
CA SER A 543 -18.51 -4.05 28.58
C SER A 543 -19.33 -3.10 29.47
N PRO A 544 -19.65 -3.49 30.72
CA PRO A 544 -20.04 -2.51 31.73
C PRO A 544 -19.01 -1.37 31.82
N ALA A 545 -19.50 -0.14 32.03
CA ALA A 545 -18.63 1.03 32.18
C ALA A 545 -17.78 0.91 33.46
N TYR A 546 -16.49 1.13 33.33
CA TYR A 546 -15.53 1.19 34.44
C TYR A 546 -15.24 2.65 34.76
N ALA A 547 -15.62 3.10 35.96
CA ALA A 547 -15.36 4.43 36.42
C ALA A 547 -13.98 4.53 37.12
N PHE A 548 -13.17 5.55 36.79
CA PHE A 548 -11.88 5.80 37.39
C PHE A 548 -11.59 7.30 37.50
N VAL A 549 -10.64 7.67 38.32
CA VAL A 549 -10.20 9.07 38.50
C VAL A 549 -8.74 9.17 38.06
N VAL A 550 -8.44 10.09 37.16
CA VAL A 550 -7.07 10.45 36.82
C VAL A 550 -6.58 11.55 37.74
N ALA A 551 -5.44 11.31 38.36
CA ALA A 551 -4.74 12.31 39.17
C ALA A 551 -3.24 12.21 38.86
N ASN A 552 -2.82 12.96 37.85
CA ASN A 552 -1.43 13.01 37.44
C ASN A 552 -0.63 13.79 38.47
N SER A 553 0.43 13.21 39.01
CA SER A 553 1.34 13.95 39.88
C SER A 553 2.00 15.05 39.07
N ASN A 554 1.71 16.29 39.41
CA ASN A 554 2.13 17.51 38.74
C ASN A 554 3.59 17.53 38.31
N VAL A 555 3.85 17.21 37.06
CA VAL A 555 4.82 17.89 36.24
C VAL A 555 3.99 18.49 35.08
N ALA A 556 3.62 19.75 35.22
CA ALA A 556 2.97 20.49 34.16
C ALA A 556 3.90 20.45 32.94
N ALA A 557 3.46 19.84 31.88
CA ALA A 557 4.15 19.95 30.57
C ALA A 557 4.18 21.45 30.23
N GLU A 558 5.33 21.98 29.83
CA GLU A 558 5.44 23.36 29.36
C GLU A 558 4.50 23.57 28.19
N PRO A 559 3.69 24.62 28.17
CA PRO A 559 2.79 24.89 27.06
C PRO A 559 3.54 25.05 25.74
N GLN A 560 3.04 24.41 24.69
CA GLN A 560 3.62 24.44 23.36
C GLN A 560 2.54 24.61 22.28
N ILE A 561 2.94 25.22 21.19
CA ILE A 561 2.18 25.22 19.92
C ILE A 561 3.07 24.81 18.77
N GLN A 562 2.49 24.15 17.78
CA GLN A 562 3.13 23.72 16.55
C GLN A 562 2.22 24.02 15.37
N LEU A 563 2.81 24.26 14.23
CA LEU A 563 2.13 24.42 12.95
C LEU A 563 2.45 23.21 12.08
N ALA A 564 1.49 22.77 11.29
CA ALA A 564 1.69 21.66 10.36
C ALA A 564 2.76 22.03 9.31
N GLU A 565 2.77 23.29 8.86
CA GLU A 565 3.69 23.76 7.82
C GLU A 565 4.37 25.09 8.22
N LYS A 566 5.46 25.41 7.54
CA LYS A 566 6.13 26.71 7.64
C LYS A 566 5.65 27.71 6.61
N VAL A 567 5.08 27.22 5.52
CA VAL A 567 4.62 28.04 4.39
C VAL A 567 3.25 27.54 3.99
N TYR A 568 2.30 28.44 3.95
CA TYR A 568 0.91 28.20 3.55
C TYR A 568 0.60 28.97 2.25
N ALA A 569 -0.14 28.36 1.36
CA ALA A 569 -0.63 29.04 0.16
C ALA A 569 -1.66 30.14 0.53
N LEU A 570 -1.95 31.03 -0.41
CA LEU A 570 -3.01 32.02 -0.21
C LEU A 570 -4.37 31.32 -0.09
N ASN A 571 -5.10 31.61 0.98
CA ASN A 571 -6.40 31.05 1.34
C ASN A 571 -6.35 29.59 1.82
N GLU A 572 -5.20 29.10 2.14
CA GLU A 572 -5.03 27.80 2.81
C GLU A 572 -5.35 27.93 4.30
N ASP A 573 -5.99 26.90 4.85
CA ASP A 573 -6.32 26.84 6.27
C ASP A 573 -5.06 26.57 7.10
N ILE A 574 -4.97 27.24 8.28
CA ILE A 574 -3.80 27.12 9.14
C ILE A 574 -4.17 26.26 10.33
N GLU A 575 -3.56 25.09 10.41
CA GLU A 575 -3.71 24.19 11.52
C GLU A 575 -2.67 24.49 12.61
N VAL A 576 -3.14 24.72 13.85
CA VAL A 576 -2.30 24.92 15.02
C VAL A 576 -2.58 23.83 16.03
N VAL A 577 -1.60 22.97 16.28
CA VAL A 577 -1.62 21.98 17.35
C VAL A 577 -1.09 22.62 18.62
N TYR A 578 -1.76 22.41 19.76
CA TYR A 578 -1.32 22.90 21.06
C TYR A 578 -1.31 21.78 22.10
N SER A 579 -0.40 21.87 23.07
CA SER A 579 -0.26 20.92 24.18
C SER A 579 0.29 21.61 25.45
N GLY A 580 0.08 20.98 26.59
CA GLY A 580 0.58 21.50 27.90
C GLY A 580 -0.08 22.80 28.35
N GLY A 581 -1.19 23.22 27.71
CA GLY A 581 -1.90 24.44 28.12
C GLY A 581 -2.55 24.29 29.50
N PRO A 582 -2.89 25.41 30.17
CA PRO A 582 -3.55 25.40 31.49
C PRO A 582 -4.95 24.80 31.49
N GLY A 583 -5.59 24.73 30.31
CA GLY A 583 -6.95 24.19 30.14
C GLY A 583 -8.05 25.11 30.64
N ILE A 584 -7.75 26.42 30.77
CA ILE A 584 -8.72 27.45 31.16
C ILE A 584 -9.64 27.69 29.92
N PRO A 585 -10.97 27.73 30.08
CA PRO A 585 -11.89 27.91 28.95
C PRO A 585 -11.66 29.17 28.11
N THR A 586 -10.97 30.16 28.68
CA THR A 586 -10.60 31.43 28.07
C THR A 586 -9.13 31.48 27.62
N ASP A 587 -8.42 30.34 27.57
CA ASP A 587 -7.14 30.24 26.90
C ASP A 587 -7.39 30.33 25.37
N TRP A 588 -6.49 30.99 24.64
CA TRP A 588 -6.72 31.22 23.23
C TRP A 588 -5.42 31.28 22.42
N ILE A 589 -5.55 30.98 21.11
CA ILE A 589 -4.46 31.11 20.14
C ILE A 589 -4.82 32.25 19.19
N GLY A 590 -3.85 33.16 18.97
CA GLY A 590 -3.98 34.28 18.05
C GLY A 590 -2.94 34.23 16.93
N ILE A 591 -3.36 34.65 15.74
CA ILE A 591 -2.49 34.81 14.56
C ILE A 591 -2.19 36.29 14.36
N TYR A 592 -0.94 36.65 14.33
CA TYR A 592 -0.43 38.01 14.22
C TYR A 592 0.52 38.17 13.03
N ARG A 593 0.60 39.40 12.50
CA ARG A 593 1.65 39.73 11.54
C ARG A 593 3.02 39.80 12.24
N LYS A 594 4.06 39.42 11.55
CA LYS A 594 5.44 39.57 12.04
C LYS A 594 5.70 41.03 12.37
N GLY A 595 6.18 41.30 13.58
CA GLY A 595 6.45 42.62 14.11
C GLY A 595 5.32 43.19 14.98
N ASP A 596 4.13 42.61 14.97
CA ASP A 596 3.05 42.99 15.87
C ASP A 596 3.37 42.62 17.31
N THR A 597 2.94 43.44 18.24
CA THR A 597 3.01 43.16 19.66
C THR A 597 1.60 42.83 20.16
N PRO A 598 1.33 41.59 20.59
CA PRO A 598 0.05 41.23 21.19
C PRO A 598 -0.33 42.15 22.35
N GLY A 599 -1.59 42.49 22.48
CA GLY A 599 -2.13 43.43 23.42
C GLY A 599 -2.29 44.81 22.83
N PRO A 600 -1.23 45.58 22.54
CA PRO A 600 -1.30 46.84 21.80
C PRO A 600 -1.85 46.68 20.37
N VAL A 601 -1.57 45.56 19.71
CA VAL A 601 -2.09 45.23 18.35
C VAL A 601 -3.05 44.05 18.49
N ALA A 602 -4.24 44.17 17.93
CA ALA A 602 -5.20 43.06 17.88
C ALA A 602 -4.70 41.95 16.95
N SER A 603 -4.98 40.69 17.28
CA SER A 603 -4.75 39.56 16.39
C SER A 603 -5.57 39.69 15.12
N THR A 604 -5.03 39.22 14.00
CA THR A 604 -5.76 39.18 12.72
C THR A 604 -6.93 38.19 12.81
N THR A 605 -6.71 37.10 13.45
CA THR A 605 -7.72 36.09 13.80
C THR A 605 -7.31 35.37 15.09
N TRP A 606 -8.29 34.81 15.79
CA TRP A 606 -8.05 34.09 17.04
C TRP A 606 -9.15 33.08 17.33
N GLN A 607 -8.83 32.07 18.16
CA GLN A 607 -9.81 31.09 18.64
C GLN A 607 -9.49 30.69 20.09
N TYR A 608 -10.55 30.48 20.88
CA TYR A 608 -10.38 29.83 22.18
C TYR A 608 -9.96 28.36 21.99
N VAL A 609 -9.17 27.87 22.94
CA VAL A 609 -8.80 26.46 23.01
C VAL A 609 -9.65 25.73 24.05
N THR A 610 -9.77 24.43 23.94
CA THR A 610 -10.53 23.62 24.90
C THR A 610 -9.63 22.52 25.45
N GLY A 611 -9.50 22.47 26.78
CA GLY A 611 -8.60 21.52 27.44
C GLY A 611 -7.12 21.91 27.35
N THR A 612 -6.25 21.00 27.75
CA THR A 612 -4.81 21.22 27.84
C THR A 612 -4.07 20.94 26.54
N SER A 613 -4.72 20.28 25.58
CA SER A 613 -4.16 19.95 24.25
C SER A 613 -5.26 19.83 23.21
N GLY A 614 -4.92 19.96 21.94
CA GLY A 614 -5.85 19.83 20.83
C GLY A 614 -5.36 20.52 19.56
N VAL A 615 -6.27 20.69 18.62
CA VAL A 615 -6.02 21.32 17.32
C VAL A 615 -6.99 22.47 17.10
N ARG A 616 -6.51 23.55 16.49
CA ARG A 616 -7.34 24.66 16.02
C ARG A 616 -7.08 24.93 14.54
N LEU A 617 -8.14 24.90 13.76
CA LEU A 617 -8.10 25.20 12.34
C LEU A 617 -8.56 26.65 12.11
N PHE A 618 -7.68 27.49 11.58
CA PHE A 618 -7.96 28.88 11.24
C PHE A 618 -8.29 28.97 9.75
N THR A 619 -9.58 28.95 9.44
CA THR A 619 -10.10 29.17 8.09
C THR A 619 -10.15 30.66 7.82
N THR A 620 -9.06 31.26 7.38
CA THR A 620 -8.96 32.71 7.17
C THR A 620 -8.07 33.06 5.99
N SER A 621 -8.48 34.02 5.19
CA SER A 621 -7.66 34.55 4.11
C SER A 621 -6.64 35.56 4.65
N LEU A 622 -5.45 35.08 5.00
CA LEU A 622 -4.34 35.95 5.32
C LEU A 622 -3.68 36.49 4.05
N PRO A 623 -3.37 37.80 3.98
CA PRO A 623 -2.57 38.33 2.90
C PRO A 623 -1.13 37.77 2.95
N GLN A 624 -0.50 37.76 1.78
CA GLN A 624 0.90 37.35 1.67
C GLN A 624 1.78 38.10 2.69
N GLY A 625 2.62 37.37 3.40
CA GLY A 625 3.53 37.95 4.38
C GLY A 625 3.99 36.96 5.45
N GLU A 626 4.83 37.46 6.34
CA GLU A 626 5.30 36.72 7.51
C GLU A 626 4.33 36.91 8.69
N TRP A 627 4.01 35.81 9.35
CA TRP A 627 3.05 35.71 10.44
C TRP A 627 3.62 34.90 11.60
N PHE A 628 2.96 34.93 12.74
CA PHE A 628 3.22 34.03 13.84
C PHE A 628 1.93 33.65 14.58
N ALA A 629 1.90 32.42 15.10
CA ALA A 629 0.93 31.98 16.07
C ALA A 629 1.47 32.20 17.48
N ALA A 630 0.60 32.63 18.40
CA ALA A 630 0.91 32.81 19.79
C ALA A 630 -0.21 32.25 20.67
N PHE A 631 0.18 31.65 21.83
CA PHE A 631 -0.75 31.01 22.77
C PHE A 631 -0.82 31.82 24.06
N PHE A 632 -2.04 32.20 24.44
CA PHE A 632 -2.34 33.09 25.54
C PHE A 632 -3.25 32.41 26.56
N THR A 633 -3.16 32.84 27.81
CA THR A 633 -4.00 32.33 28.89
C THR A 633 -5.02 33.34 29.38
N ASN A 634 -6.21 32.82 29.71
CA ASN A 634 -7.26 33.50 30.51
C ASN A 634 -7.66 34.88 29.97
N ASP A 635 -8.05 34.99 28.70
CA ASP A 635 -8.39 36.24 27.98
C ASP A 635 -7.29 37.34 28.07
N GLY A 636 -6.13 37.00 28.59
CA GLY A 636 -5.00 37.92 28.72
C GLY A 636 -4.07 37.84 27.51
N TYR A 637 -3.04 38.67 27.51
CA TYR A 637 -1.96 38.69 26.53
C TYR A 637 -0.64 38.13 27.07
N THR A 638 -0.75 37.35 28.14
CA THR A 638 0.41 36.61 28.65
C THR A 638 0.63 35.39 27.76
N GLU A 639 1.70 35.41 26.97
CA GLU A 639 2.12 34.28 26.13
C GLU A 639 2.64 33.14 27.03
N ILE A 640 2.10 31.96 26.84
CA ILE A 640 2.44 30.77 27.63
C ILE A 640 3.28 29.76 26.85
N ALA A 641 3.46 29.97 25.55
CA ALA A 641 4.31 29.17 24.67
C ALA A 641 5.19 30.06 23.79
N PRO A 642 6.32 29.60 23.29
CA PRO A 642 7.09 30.28 22.27
C PRO A 642 6.25 30.53 21.01
N ARG A 643 6.42 31.70 20.38
CA ARG A 643 5.75 32.04 19.12
C ARG A 643 6.26 31.12 18.02
N VAL A 644 5.36 30.65 17.17
CA VAL A 644 5.72 29.83 15.98
C VAL A 644 5.55 30.68 14.72
N PRO A 645 6.63 31.06 14.04
CA PRO A 645 6.57 31.85 12.82
C PRO A 645 6.16 30.99 11.62
N PHE A 646 5.45 31.60 10.65
CA PHE A 646 5.12 31.01 9.37
C PHE A 646 5.01 32.07 8.26
N PHE A 647 4.98 31.64 7.02
CA PHE A 647 4.79 32.51 5.87
C PHE A 647 3.53 32.14 5.09
N VAL A 648 2.79 33.13 4.63
CA VAL A 648 1.67 32.93 3.71
C VAL A 648 2.07 33.51 2.36
N GLY A 649 2.07 32.68 1.32
CA GLY A 649 2.45 33.09 -0.01
C GLY A 649 3.09 31.97 -0.85
N PRO A 650 3.63 32.30 -2.03
CA PRO A 650 4.29 31.29 -2.86
C PRO A 650 5.49 30.70 -2.13
N GLN A 651 5.59 29.39 -2.10
CA GLN A 651 6.74 28.68 -1.55
C GLN A 651 7.92 28.73 -2.53
N PRO A 652 9.07 29.30 -2.15
CA PRO A 652 10.24 29.32 -3.02
C PRO A 652 10.78 27.91 -3.26
N VAL A 653 11.16 27.65 -4.49
CA VAL A 653 11.83 26.39 -4.90
C VAL A 653 13.30 26.72 -5.17
N LEU A 654 14.18 25.99 -4.52
CA LEU A 654 15.62 26.06 -4.77
C LEU A 654 16.10 24.81 -5.51
N ALA A 655 17.13 24.96 -6.35
CA ALA A 655 17.85 23.84 -6.94
C ALA A 655 19.33 24.20 -7.15
N SER A 656 20.22 23.23 -6.92
CA SER A 656 21.61 23.30 -7.36
C SER A 656 21.72 22.68 -8.76
N ASP A 657 22.65 23.18 -9.57
CA ASP A 657 22.90 22.60 -10.89
C ASP A 657 23.61 21.23 -10.81
N LYS A 658 24.22 20.93 -9.66
CA LYS A 658 24.86 19.65 -9.36
C LYS A 658 24.72 19.30 -7.87
N PRO A 659 24.71 18.02 -7.52
CA PRO A 659 24.76 17.59 -6.13
C PRO A 659 26.17 17.67 -5.51
N ALA A 660 27.25 17.68 -6.33
CA ALA A 660 28.62 17.74 -5.88
C ALA A 660 29.47 18.64 -6.83
N TYR A 661 30.39 19.41 -6.25
CA TYR A 661 31.26 20.33 -6.93
C TYR A 661 32.73 20.04 -6.59
N ASP A 662 33.63 20.30 -7.52
CA ASP A 662 35.04 20.23 -7.26
C ASP A 662 35.50 21.40 -6.37
N GLU A 663 36.64 21.22 -5.65
CA GLU A 663 37.17 22.27 -4.82
C GLU A 663 37.58 23.48 -5.67
N GLY A 664 37.08 24.65 -5.32
CA GLY A 664 37.25 25.88 -6.08
C GLY A 664 36.26 26.10 -7.23
N GLU A 665 35.39 25.14 -7.48
CA GLU A 665 34.30 25.31 -8.44
C GLU A 665 33.25 26.29 -7.91
N THR A 666 32.60 27.00 -8.82
CA THR A 666 31.49 27.92 -8.46
C THR A 666 30.17 27.15 -8.35
N VAL A 667 29.55 27.21 -7.19
CA VAL A 667 28.23 26.61 -6.91
C VAL A 667 27.16 27.53 -7.47
N ALA A 668 26.25 26.99 -8.30
CA ALA A 668 25.10 27.69 -8.85
C ALA A 668 23.81 27.22 -8.18
N ILE A 669 23.11 28.14 -7.51
CA ILE A 669 21.81 27.89 -6.89
C ILE A 669 20.74 28.68 -7.66
N SER A 670 19.87 27.97 -8.34
CA SER A 670 18.68 28.55 -8.97
C SER A 670 17.54 28.64 -7.96
N PHE A 671 16.69 29.64 -8.14
CA PHE A 671 15.46 29.79 -7.35
C PHE A 671 14.31 30.20 -8.26
N SER A 672 13.11 29.79 -7.90
CA SER A 672 11.86 30.13 -8.59
C SER A 672 10.70 30.22 -7.59
N ASN A 673 9.57 30.71 -8.06
CA ASN A 673 8.35 30.88 -7.24
C ASN A 673 8.59 31.69 -5.95
N ALA A 674 9.57 32.59 -5.96
CA ALA A 674 9.95 33.33 -4.77
C ALA A 674 9.06 34.56 -4.55
N PRO A 675 8.81 34.98 -3.29
CA PRO A 675 8.17 36.26 -2.96
C PRO A 675 8.95 37.43 -3.53
N GLY A 676 10.27 37.33 -3.53
CA GLY A 676 11.19 38.21 -4.26
C GLY A 676 11.31 39.62 -3.71
N ALA A 677 11.10 39.82 -2.40
CA ALA A 677 11.31 41.10 -1.75
C ALA A 677 12.78 41.56 -1.89
N THR A 678 13.00 42.88 -1.87
CA THR A 678 14.35 43.46 -2.08
C THR A 678 15.39 42.99 -1.08
N THR A 679 14.98 42.61 0.12
CA THR A 679 15.86 42.11 1.18
C THR A 679 15.81 40.61 1.38
N ASP A 680 15.14 39.86 0.48
CA ASP A 680 15.23 38.40 0.45
C ASP A 680 16.61 37.95 -0.02
N TRP A 681 17.11 36.86 0.53
CA TRP A 681 18.48 36.43 0.25
C TRP A 681 18.61 34.91 0.33
N ILE A 682 19.62 34.38 -0.33
CA ILE A 682 20.00 32.97 -0.26
C ILE A 682 21.33 32.87 0.45
N GLY A 683 21.36 32.00 1.49
CA GLY A 683 22.55 31.71 2.28
C GLY A 683 23.03 30.28 2.14
N ILE A 684 24.33 30.09 2.06
CA ILE A 684 25.00 28.81 2.07
C ILE A 684 25.58 28.55 3.45
N TYR A 685 25.19 27.43 4.05
CA TYR A 685 25.63 27.00 5.37
C TYR A 685 26.27 25.63 5.30
N LYS A 686 27.22 25.36 6.22
CA LYS A 686 27.69 23.97 6.40
C LYS A 686 26.55 23.10 6.93
N ALA A 687 26.51 21.83 6.53
CA ALA A 687 25.61 20.85 7.10
C ALA A 687 25.73 20.81 8.62
N GLY A 688 24.62 20.70 9.32
CA GLY A 688 24.58 20.76 10.79
C GLY A 688 24.49 22.18 11.41
N ASN A 689 24.73 23.25 10.65
CA ASN A 689 24.60 24.61 11.16
C ASN A 689 23.15 25.09 11.16
N THR A 690 22.78 25.86 12.17
CA THR A 690 21.45 26.50 12.25
C THR A 690 21.56 27.97 11.86
N PRO A 691 20.90 28.39 10.75
CA PRO A 691 20.83 29.82 10.41
C PRO A 691 20.24 30.65 11.55
N GLY A 692 20.87 31.80 11.83
CA GLY A 692 20.45 32.64 12.96
C GLY A 692 20.92 32.20 14.35
N GLY A 693 21.45 30.99 14.50
CA GLY A 693 21.94 30.43 15.77
C GLY A 693 23.38 30.83 16.14
N GLY A 694 23.89 31.97 15.67
CA GLY A 694 25.24 32.44 15.93
C GLY A 694 26.31 31.92 14.98
N THR A 695 26.01 30.98 14.11
CA THR A 695 26.94 30.47 13.08
C THR A 695 26.75 31.25 11.78
N PRO A 696 27.78 31.91 11.24
CA PRO A 696 27.65 32.68 10.01
C PRO A 696 27.48 31.76 8.79
N SER A 697 26.76 32.25 7.78
CA SER A 697 26.75 31.63 6.46
C SER A 697 28.18 31.63 5.84
N GLN A 698 28.52 30.60 5.13
CA GLN A 698 29.78 30.49 4.38
C GLN A 698 29.78 31.46 3.20
N ALA A 699 28.64 31.59 2.54
CA ALA A 699 28.40 32.56 1.49
C ALA A 699 26.91 32.97 1.50
N TRP A 700 26.62 34.14 0.98
CA TRP A 700 25.25 34.59 0.81
C TRP A 700 25.17 35.73 -0.21
N ASN A 701 24.02 35.89 -0.82
CA ASN A 701 23.71 37.06 -1.67
C ASN A 701 22.24 37.37 -1.59
N TYR A 702 21.87 38.66 -1.80
CA TYR A 702 20.54 39.02 -2.16
C TYR A 702 20.18 38.44 -3.53
N LEU A 703 18.86 38.38 -3.86
CA LEU A 703 18.38 37.76 -5.10
C LEU A 703 18.93 38.41 -6.39
N ASN A 704 19.46 39.61 -6.32
CA ASN A 704 20.16 40.26 -7.43
C ASN A 704 21.63 39.81 -7.63
N GLY A 705 22.08 38.81 -6.87
CA GLY A 705 23.44 38.29 -6.93
C GLY A 705 24.52 39.15 -6.26
N THR A 706 24.13 40.14 -5.47
CA THR A 706 25.08 41.06 -4.79
C THR A 706 24.85 41.10 -3.26
N ARG A 707 25.81 41.70 -2.54
CA ARG A 707 25.73 41.98 -1.09
C ARG A 707 24.96 43.26 -0.76
N THR A 708 24.46 43.95 -1.78
CA THR A 708 23.60 45.14 -1.62
C THR A 708 22.21 44.83 -2.16
N PRO A 709 21.15 45.07 -1.39
CA PRO A 709 19.83 44.78 -1.86
C PRO A 709 19.47 45.69 -3.05
N PRO A 710 18.63 45.24 -4.00
CA PRO A 710 18.14 46.10 -5.07
C PRO A 710 17.29 47.25 -4.49
N ALA A 711 17.35 48.43 -5.10
CA ALA A 711 16.67 49.60 -4.61
C ALA A 711 15.13 49.49 -4.69
N SER A 712 14.61 48.68 -5.62
CA SER A 712 13.18 48.38 -5.76
C SER A 712 12.98 47.18 -6.69
N GLY A 713 11.73 46.67 -6.74
CA GLY A 713 11.33 45.56 -7.60
C GLY A 713 11.27 44.20 -6.87
N THR A 714 10.68 43.22 -7.55
CA THR A 714 10.58 41.83 -7.08
C THR A 714 11.40 40.95 -8.02
N ILE A 715 12.12 39.97 -7.42
CA ILE A 715 12.89 38.98 -8.18
C ILE A 715 12.36 37.60 -7.82
N ALA A 716 11.41 37.12 -8.61
CA ALA A 716 10.73 35.86 -8.32
C ALA A 716 11.48 34.60 -8.79
N ALA A 717 12.49 34.75 -9.66
CA ALA A 717 13.30 33.64 -10.15
C ALA A 717 14.68 34.15 -10.59
N GLY A 718 15.68 33.27 -10.54
CA GLY A 718 17.04 33.57 -10.96
C GLY A 718 18.02 32.47 -10.60
N THR A 719 19.32 32.76 -10.81
CA THR A 719 20.42 31.87 -10.38
C THR A 719 21.50 32.71 -9.71
N LEU A 720 21.94 32.30 -8.54
CA LEU A 720 23.02 32.90 -7.78
C LEU A 720 24.29 32.01 -7.86
N ALA A 721 25.43 32.66 -8.03
CA ALA A 721 26.72 32.00 -8.08
C ALA A 721 27.47 32.23 -6.75
N PHE A 722 28.02 31.17 -6.18
CA PHE A 722 28.82 31.19 -4.96
C PHE A 722 30.16 30.52 -5.20
N ALA A 723 31.21 31.33 -5.19
CA ALA A 723 32.59 30.87 -5.42
C ALA A 723 33.37 30.76 -4.11
N GLY A 724 34.43 29.92 -4.11
CA GLY A 724 35.40 29.86 -3.02
C GLY A 724 34.90 29.17 -1.76
N LEU A 725 33.93 28.28 -1.87
CA LEU A 725 33.50 27.43 -0.74
C LEU A 725 34.62 26.41 -0.45
N PRO A 726 35.04 26.27 0.82
CA PRO A 726 35.98 25.22 1.21
C PRO A 726 35.37 23.81 1.02
N LYS A 727 36.22 22.80 1.02
CA LYS A 727 35.81 21.41 1.05
C LYS A 727 34.83 21.17 2.22
N GLY A 728 33.67 20.58 1.92
CA GLY A 728 32.63 20.31 2.95
C GLY A 728 31.26 19.98 2.37
N TYR A 729 30.33 19.69 3.26
CA TYR A 729 28.90 19.53 2.96
C TYR A 729 28.16 20.81 3.32
N TYR A 730 27.23 21.18 2.46
CA TYR A 730 26.55 22.45 2.51
C TYR A 730 25.04 22.28 2.23
N PHE A 731 24.28 23.28 2.68
CA PHE A 731 22.94 23.50 2.19
C PHE A 731 22.72 24.97 1.83
N ALA A 732 21.87 25.20 0.84
CA ALA A 732 21.32 26.51 0.52
C ALA A 732 19.93 26.63 1.10
N ASP A 733 19.59 27.79 1.67
CA ASP A 733 18.25 28.10 2.17
C ASP A 733 17.87 29.53 1.73
N TYR A 734 16.55 29.74 1.55
CA TYR A 734 15.98 31.03 1.13
C TYR A 734 15.38 31.73 2.34
N PHE A 735 15.81 32.92 2.61
CA PHE A 735 15.45 33.72 3.77
C PHE A 735 14.69 34.99 3.39
N LEU A 736 13.60 35.27 4.14
CA LEU A 736 12.76 36.43 3.93
C LEU A 736 13.30 37.68 4.63
N ASN A 737 13.15 38.83 3.98
CA ASN A 737 13.25 40.16 4.55
C ASN A 737 14.51 40.42 5.42
N GLY A 738 15.67 39.90 5.02
CA GLY A 738 16.90 40.02 5.77
C GLY A 738 16.94 39.24 7.10
N GLY A 739 15.91 38.45 7.37
CA GLY A 739 15.83 37.55 8.54
C GLY A 739 16.52 36.21 8.29
N TYR A 740 16.33 35.28 9.25
CA TYR A 740 16.86 33.93 9.18
C TYR A 740 15.73 32.86 9.16
N PHE A 741 14.52 33.29 8.90
CA PHE A 741 13.40 32.35 8.71
C PHE A 741 13.44 31.79 7.30
N GLY A 742 13.88 30.55 7.17
CA GLY A 742 13.99 29.86 5.89
C GLY A 742 12.65 29.26 5.47
N VAL A 743 12.23 29.60 4.25
CA VAL A 743 10.89 29.23 3.70
C VAL A 743 10.95 28.31 2.47
N ALA A 744 12.14 27.91 2.04
CA ALA A 744 12.32 26.93 0.99
C ALA A 744 12.71 25.56 1.57
N GLU A 745 12.48 24.50 0.81
CA GLU A 745 13.18 23.26 1.05
C GLU A 745 14.68 23.49 0.83
N ARG A 746 15.50 23.02 1.76
CA ARG A 746 16.94 23.17 1.69
C ARG A 746 17.53 22.34 0.58
N VAL A 747 18.25 22.98 -0.32
CA VAL A 747 19.05 22.29 -1.33
C VAL A 747 20.42 21.98 -0.76
N ARG A 748 20.82 20.73 -0.81
CA ARG A 748 22.06 20.22 -0.22
C ARG A 748 23.04 19.84 -1.32
N PHE A 749 24.32 20.06 -1.08
CA PHE A 749 25.40 19.76 -2.00
C PHE A 749 26.72 19.61 -1.26
N SER A 750 27.73 19.03 -1.92
CA SER A 750 29.08 18.93 -1.40
C SER A 750 30.07 19.75 -2.27
N VAL A 751 31.18 20.15 -1.67
CA VAL A 751 32.31 20.76 -2.36
C VAL A 751 33.55 19.95 -2.02
N GLY A 752 34.30 19.55 -3.03
CA GLY A 752 35.42 18.62 -2.88
C GLY A 752 34.92 17.16 -2.82
N THR A 753 35.71 16.24 -3.29
CA THR A 753 35.36 14.84 -3.32
C THR A 753 35.59 14.15 -1.97
N GLU A 754 34.75 13.18 -1.62
CA GLU A 754 34.94 12.17 -0.56
C GLU A 754 35.53 12.71 0.75
N ILE A 755 34.73 13.39 1.55
CA ILE A 755 35.20 13.87 2.87
C ILE A 755 34.65 13.00 4.02
N ALA A 756 33.51 12.36 3.86
CA ALA A 756 33.02 11.40 4.84
C ALA A 756 33.95 10.18 4.88
N GLN A 757 34.08 9.59 6.06
CA GLN A 757 34.87 8.38 6.26
C GLN A 757 33.98 7.24 6.62
N VAL A 758 34.11 6.12 5.92
CA VAL A 758 33.49 4.84 6.29
C VAL A 758 34.57 3.85 6.69
N ALA A 759 34.26 3.06 7.72
CA ALA A 759 35.18 2.05 8.24
C ALA A 759 34.43 0.80 8.69
N MET A 760 35.06 -0.35 8.58
CA MET A 760 34.61 -1.63 9.10
C MET A 760 35.68 -2.25 10.00
N THR A 761 35.26 -3.11 10.92
CA THR A 761 36.18 -3.83 11.80
C THR A 761 36.95 -4.95 11.08
N SER A 762 36.40 -5.44 9.98
CA SER A 762 37.01 -6.49 9.14
C SER A 762 36.71 -6.19 7.66
N ALA A 763 37.66 -6.42 6.80
CA ALA A 763 37.49 -6.41 5.35
C ALA A 763 36.94 -7.74 4.81
N VAL A 764 36.64 -8.69 5.69
CA VAL A 764 36.01 -9.99 5.35
C VAL A 764 34.75 -10.11 6.19
N VAL A 765 33.62 -10.33 5.53
CA VAL A 765 32.32 -10.56 6.14
C VAL A 765 31.96 -12.03 5.93
N GLU A 766 31.75 -12.77 7.00
CA GLU A 766 31.37 -14.18 6.91
C GLU A 766 29.93 -14.32 6.40
N PRO A 767 29.64 -15.30 5.53
CA PRO A 767 28.29 -15.55 5.07
C PRO A 767 27.35 -15.88 6.24
N GLY A 768 26.22 -15.18 6.29
CA GLY A 768 25.23 -15.34 7.35
C GLY A 768 25.51 -14.55 8.62
N GLU A 769 26.56 -13.76 8.67
CA GLU A 769 26.87 -12.88 9.79
C GLU A 769 26.52 -11.44 9.48
N ASP A 770 25.95 -10.78 10.46
CA ASP A 770 25.71 -9.34 10.42
C ASP A 770 27.02 -8.57 10.50
N PHE A 771 27.16 -7.49 9.79
CA PHE A 771 28.33 -6.65 9.85
C PHE A 771 28.00 -5.17 9.98
N THR A 772 28.84 -4.48 10.71
CA THR A 772 28.63 -3.07 11.02
C THR A 772 29.64 -2.19 10.26
N VAL A 773 29.10 -1.16 9.59
CA VAL A 773 29.90 -0.11 8.95
C VAL A 773 29.74 1.17 9.78
N SER A 774 30.83 1.69 10.29
CA SER A 774 30.87 2.98 10.97
C SER A 774 31.15 4.11 9.96
N PHE A 775 30.67 5.30 10.26
CA PHE A 775 30.91 6.48 9.45
C PHE A 775 31.15 7.71 10.33
N ALA A 776 31.90 8.65 9.81
CA ALA A 776 32.13 9.94 10.42
C ALA A 776 32.18 11.04 9.33
N ASP A 777 31.92 12.28 9.77
CA ASP A 777 31.93 13.47 8.93
C ASP A 777 30.92 13.38 7.75
N GLY A 778 29.81 12.63 7.95
CA GLY A 778 28.72 12.53 6.97
C GLY A 778 27.93 13.83 6.82
N PRO A 779 27.12 13.98 5.76
CA PRO A 779 26.34 15.19 5.49
C PRO A 779 25.29 15.49 6.55
N GLY A 780 24.74 14.46 7.19
CA GLY A 780 23.70 14.60 8.21
C GLY A 780 22.34 14.94 7.64
N THR A 781 22.00 14.43 6.46
CA THR A 781 20.67 14.60 5.88
C THR A 781 19.81 13.37 6.19
N PRO A 782 18.48 13.51 6.39
CA PRO A 782 17.61 12.39 6.73
C PRO A 782 17.62 11.25 5.72
N LYS A 783 18.02 11.55 4.47
CA LYS A 783 18.04 10.62 3.35
C LYS A 783 19.46 10.28 2.89
N ASP A 784 20.46 10.48 3.73
CA ASP A 784 21.79 9.92 3.51
C ASP A 784 21.75 8.42 3.77
N TRP A 785 22.45 7.67 2.93
CA TRP A 785 22.35 6.21 2.99
C TRP A 785 23.69 5.55 2.72
N MET A 786 23.89 4.41 3.37
CA MET A 786 25.05 3.55 3.19
C MET A 786 24.69 2.49 2.14
N GLY A 787 25.43 2.41 1.05
CA GLY A 787 25.16 1.48 -0.05
C GLY A 787 26.27 0.49 -0.30
N ILE A 788 25.89 -0.74 -0.60
CA ILE A 788 26.78 -1.85 -0.97
C ILE A 788 26.62 -2.16 -2.45
N PHE A 789 27.75 -2.27 -3.14
CA PHE A 789 27.83 -2.64 -4.56
C PHE A 789 28.86 -3.74 -4.75
N LYS A 790 28.73 -4.54 -5.82
CA LYS A 790 29.78 -5.48 -6.21
C LYS A 790 31.03 -4.72 -6.68
N ASN A 791 32.16 -5.36 -6.51
CA ASN A 791 33.40 -4.76 -6.96
C ASN A 791 33.38 -4.59 -8.50
N GLY A 792 33.65 -3.38 -8.95
CA GLY A 792 33.58 -3.00 -10.37
C GLY A 792 32.25 -2.34 -10.79
N ASP A 793 31.21 -2.39 -9.98
CA ASP A 793 29.91 -1.77 -10.30
C ASP A 793 29.99 -0.24 -10.23
N ASP A 794 29.28 0.40 -11.18
CA ASP A 794 29.02 1.85 -11.19
C ASP A 794 27.65 2.13 -10.57
N PRO A 795 27.55 2.87 -9.46
CA PRO A 795 26.29 3.17 -8.80
C PRO A 795 25.20 3.78 -9.71
N PHE A 796 25.60 4.47 -10.79
CA PHE A 796 24.67 5.08 -11.73
C PHE A 796 24.15 4.11 -12.81
N ALA A 797 24.83 2.99 -13.03
CA ALA A 797 24.54 2.05 -14.11
C ALA A 797 24.18 0.65 -13.63
N ASP A 798 24.76 0.21 -12.51
CA ASP A 798 24.67 -1.16 -12.04
C ASP A 798 23.71 -1.30 -10.82
N PRO A 799 23.12 -2.48 -10.61
CA PRO A 799 22.15 -2.66 -9.55
C PRO A 799 22.79 -2.58 -8.16
N LEU A 800 22.14 -1.84 -7.26
CA LEU A 800 22.45 -1.78 -5.85
C LEU A 800 22.28 -3.16 -5.19
N THR A 801 23.26 -3.59 -4.42
CA THR A 801 23.21 -4.87 -3.70
C THR A 801 22.38 -4.76 -2.42
N ALA A 802 22.67 -3.73 -1.58
CA ALA A 802 21.94 -3.45 -0.35
C ALA A 802 22.19 -2.00 0.10
N TYR A 803 21.28 -1.44 0.90
CA TYR A 803 21.49 -0.13 1.50
C TYR A 803 20.73 0.05 2.82
N LEU A 804 21.18 1.01 3.63
CA LEU A 804 20.52 1.45 4.85
C LEU A 804 20.65 2.97 4.97
N TYR A 805 19.59 3.65 5.40
CA TYR A 805 19.66 5.07 5.75
C TYR A 805 20.44 5.27 7.04
N VAL A 806 21.12 6.42 7.15
CA VAL A 806 21.87 6.80 8.35
C VAL A 806 21.09 7.79 9.23
N ASP A 807 19.78 7.98 8.96
CA ASP A 807 18.83 8.76 9.74
C ASP A 807 19.26 10.18 10.09
N GLY A 808 19.94 10.84 9.14
CA GLY A 808 20.40 12.21 9.31
C GLY A 808 21.58 12.39 10.29
N ASN A 809 22.20 11.30 10.72
CA ASN A 809 23.38 11.38 11.57
C ASN A 809 24.64 11.77 10.75
N THR A 810 25.51 12.57 11.35
CA THR A 810 26.83 12.92 10.76
C THR A 810 27.92 11.94 11.17
N THR A 811 27.69 11.16 12.19
CA THR A 811 28.59 10.15 12.74
C THR A 811 27.77 9.04 13.37
N GLY A 812 28.13 7.80 13.13
CA GLY A 812 27.42 6.66 13.66
C GLY A 812 27.85 5.35 13.06
N SER A 813 26.96 4.37 13.11
CA SER A 813 27.15 3.09 12.45
C SER A 813 25.82 2.52 12.00
N VAL A 814 25.83 1.74 10.93
CA VAL A 814 24.73 0.94 10.46
C VAL A 814 25.14 -0.52 10.44
N THR A 815 24.23 -1.40 10.82
CA THR A 815 24.44 -2.84 10.79
C THR A 815 23.62 -3.45 9.67
N PHE A 816 24.30 -4.12 8.76
CA PHE A 816 23.65 -4.86 7.67
C PHE A 816 23.37 -6.27 8.13
N GLU A 817 22.08 -6.60 8.20
CA GLU A 817 21.57 -7.94 8.48
C GLU A 817 21.32 -8.66 7.14
N LEU A 818 22.36 -9.17 6.51
CA LEU A 818 22.31 -9.76 5.16
C LEU A 818 22.76 -11.23 5.19
N PRO A 819 21.94 -12.14 5.74
CA PRO A 819 22.31 -13.55 5.89
C PRO A 819 22.61 -14.26 4.55
N ASP A 820 22.11 -13.74 3.44
CA ASP A 820 22.23 -14.32 2.11
C ASP A 820 23.06 -13.46 1.14
N LEU A 821 23.96 -12.58 1.64
CA LEU A 821 24.82 -11.83 0.77
C LEU A 821 25.72 -12.80 -0.03
N PRO A 822 25.60 -12.86 -1.38
CA PRO A 822 26.32 -13.84 -2.18
C PRO A 822 27.83 -13.72 -2.02
N PRO A 823 28.58 -14.80 -2.15
CA PRO A 823 30.03 -14.73 -2.19
C PRO A 823 30.55 -13.83 -3.30
N GLY A 824 31.51 -12.99 -2.97
CA GLY A 824 32.08 -12.05 -3.94
C GLY A 824 32.84 -10.92 -3.27
N ASP A 825 33.40 -10.06 -4.09
CA ASP A 825 34.05 -8.84 -3.67
C ASP A 825 33.07 -7.68 -3.81
N TYR A 826 32.98 -6.85 -2.79
CA TYR A 826 32.05 -5.74 -2.66
C TYR A 826 32.78 -4.47 -2.21
N TRP A 827 32.08 -3.36 -2.33
CA TRP A 827 32.47 -2.12 -1.68
C TRP A 827 31.24 -1.44 -1.07
N VAL A 828 31.48 -0.67 -0.01
CA VAL A 828 30.47 0.12 0.69
C VAL A 828 30.89 1.57 0.72
N ALA A 829 29.93 2.50 0.59
CA ALA A 829 30.16 3.94 0.72
C ALA A 829 28.90 4.64 1.25
N LEU A 830 29.09 5.86 1.77
CA LEU A 830 28.02 6.77 2.16
C LEU A 830 27.61 7.63 0.96
N PHE A 831 26.31 7.68 0.70
CA PHE A 831 25.67 8.43 -0.38
C PHE A 831 24.80 9.55 0.18
N ILE A 832 24.72 10.67 -0.53
CA ILE A 832 24.00 11.85 -0.05
C ILE A 832 22.57 11.90 -0.60
N ASN A 833 21.59 12.09 0.29
CA ASN A 833 20.21 12.53 0.01
C ASN A 833 19.53 11.79 -1.16
N ASP A 834 19.36 10.48 -1.06
CA ASP A 834 18.78 9.60 -2.10
C ASP A 834 19.49 9.66 -3.47
N SER A 835 20.67 10.27 -3.56
CA SER A 835 21.43 10.28 -4.79
C SER A 835 22.45 9.14 -4.82
N TYR A 836 22.89 8.74 -6.01
CA TYR A 836 23.98 7.79 -6.19
C TYR A 836 25.38 8.45 -6.14
N THR A 837 25.46 9.68 -5.67
CA THR A 837 26.73 10.38 -5.45
C THR A 837 27.32 9.96 -4.12
N ALA A 838 28.40 9.17 -4.17
CA ALA A 838 29.16 8.79 -2.98
C ALA A 838 29.90 10.00 -2.41
N VAL A 839 29.76 10.21 -1.11
CA VAL A 839 30.38 11.33 -0.38
C VAL A 839 31.44 10.86 0.61
N SER A 840 31.73 9.58 0.64
CA SER A 840 32.79 8.97 1.44
C SER A 840 33.83 8.26 0.58
N ASN A 841 34.90 7.79 1.22
CA ASN A 841 35.74 6.75 0.64
C ASN A 841 34.91 5.51 0.32
N ARG A 842 35.28 4.77 -0.73
CA ARG A 842 34.79 3.43 -1.00
C ARG A 842 35.61 2.44 -0.17
N LEU A 843 34.96 1.65 0.65
CA LEU A 843 35.60 0.65 1.49
C LEU A 843 35.34 -0.74 0.89
N ALA A 844 36.39 -1.38 0.39
CA ALA A 844 36.27 -2.72 -0.18
C ALA A 844 36.20 -3.79 0.91
N PHE A 845 35.38 -4.80 0.70
CA PHE A 845 35.30 -5.98 1.53
C PHE A 845 34.94 -7.21 0.69
N SER A 846 35.20 -8.41 1.22
CA SER A 846 34.86 -9.67 0.55
C SER A 846 33.93 -10.51 1.41
N VAL A 847 32.98 -11.16 0.77
CA VAL A 847 32.20 -12.25 1.32
C VAL A 847 32.79 -13.54 0.79
N PRO A 848 33.47 -14.33 1.61
CA PRO A 848 33.98 -15.63 1.19
C PRO A 848 32.81 -16.50 0.73
N GLY A 849 33.00 -17.29 -0.32
CA GLY A 849 32.01 -18.28 -0.68
C GLY A 849 31.62 -19.08 0.56
N ASN A 850 30.33 -19.22 0.82
CA ASN A 850 29.87 -20.32 1.63
C ASN A 850 30.56 -21.53 1.02
N GLY A 851 31.62 -22.00 1.69
CA GLY A 851 32.24 -23.19 1.22
C GLY A 851 31.22 -24.32 1.26
N GLU A 852 30.41 -24.44 0.23
CA GLU A 852 30.13 -25.77 -0.26
C GLU A 852 31.50 -26.36 -0.39
N LEU A 853 31.80 -27.31 0.45
CA LEU A 853 33.00 -28.14 0.37
C LEU A 853 32.95 -28.75 -1.02
N LYS A 854 33.32 -27.94 -2.01
CA LYS A 854 33.42 -28.39 -3.39
C LYS A 854 34.71 -29.15 -3.46
N LEU A 855 34.56 -30.46 -3.58
CA LEU A 855 35.68 -31.28 -3.98
C LEU A 855 36.16 -30.72 -5.32
N GLU A 856 37.34 -30.09 -5.32
CA GLU A 856 37.95 -29.54 -6.53
C GLU A 856 38.44 -30.66 -7.42
N GLU A 857 38.88 -31.77 -6.79
CA GLU A 857 39.34 -32.94 -7.48
C GLU A 857 39.01 -34.19 -6.68
N SER A 858 38.58 -35.27 -7.37
CA SER A 858 38.50 -36.62 -6.82
C SER A 858 39.06 -37.58 -7.84
N SER A 859 40.03 -38.36 -7.45
CA SER A 859 40.61 -39.42 -8.31
C SER A 859 40.72 -40.74 -7.55
N LEU A 860 40.55 -41.83 -8.27
CA LEU A 860 40.73 -43.16 -7.76
C LEU A 860 42.01 -43.77 -8.36
N GLU A 861 43.05 -43.89 -7.57
CA GLU A 861 44.30 -44.53 -8.00
C GLU A 861 44.71 -45.64 -7.07
N GLY A 862 44.96 -46.86 -7.64
CA GLY A 862 45.43 -48.01 -6.90
C GLY A 862 44.49 -48.49 -5.77
N GLY A 863 43.16 -48.19 -5.89
CA GLY A 863 42.17 -48.58 -4.88
C GLY A 863 41.99 -47.53 -3.77
N ALA A 864 42.77 -46.46 -3.72
CA ALA A 864 42.61 -45.36 -2.79
C ALA A 864 42.01 -44.15 -3.47
N MET A 865 41.15 -43.40 -2.76
CA MET A 865 40.51 -42.17 -3.24
C MET A 865 41.27 -40.94 -2.76
N SER A 866 41.67 -40.08 -3.67
CA SER A 866 42.22 -38.77 -3.35
C SER A 866 41.12 -37.73 -3.45
N LEU A 867 40.99 -36.90 -2.40
CA LEU A 867 40.02 -35.85 -2.28
C LEU A 867 40.73 -34.52 -2.06
N ALA A 868 40.46 -33.51 -2.87
CA ALA A 868 41.04 -32.20 -2.70
C ALA A 868 39.95 -31.12 -2.60
N TRP A 869 40.13 -30.19 -1.66
CA TRP A 869 39.20 -29.07 -1.42
C TRP A 869 39.95 -27.84 -0.92
N LEU A 870 39.31 -26.67 -1.07
CA LEU A 870 39.78 -25.44 -0.43
C LEU A 870 39.30 -25.40 1.02
N SER A 871 40.25 -25.19 1.95
CA SER A 871 39.99 -25.16 3.38
C SER A 871 40.12 -23.73 3.93
N ARG A 872 39.37 -23.43 5.00
CA ARG A 872 39.51 -22.19 5.75
C ARG A 872 40.52 -22.38 6.88
N ALA A 873 41.35 -21.36 7.14
CA ALA A 873 42.30 -21.38 8.24
C ALA A 873 41.57 -21.50 9.59
N GLY A 874 41.95 -22.46 10.38
CA GLY A 874 41.39 -22.63 11.72
C GLY A 874 40.05 -23.35 11.83
N VAL A 875 39.43 -23.76 10.72
CA VAL A 875 38.19 -24.54 10.69
C VAL A 875 38.53 -26.00 10.64
N ASP A 876 37.84 -26.81 11.43
CA ASP A 876 38.00 -28.28 11.43
C ASP A 876 37.01 -28.93 10.42
N TYR A 877 37.52 -29.86 9.62
CA TYR A 877 36.78 -30.63 8.63
C TYR A 877 36.78 -32.11 9.00
N GLU A 878 35.63 -32.77 8.91
CA GLU A 878 35.50 -34.18 9.10
C GLU A 878 35.46 -34.87 7.75
N LEU A 879 36.44 -35.68 7.46
CA LEU A 879 36.40 -36.63 6.37
C LEU A 879 35.59 -37.85 6.83
N GLN A 880 34.49 -38.10 6.15
CA GLN A 880 33.54 -39.14 6.53
C GLN A 880 33.39 -40.16 5.39
N ARG A 881 33.11 -41.43 5.75
CA ARG A 881 32.81 -42.51 4.81
C ARG A 881 31.49 -43.19 5.16
N SER A 882 30.87 -43.81 4.16
CA SER A 882 29.68 -44.63 4.30
C SER A 882 29.64 -45.73 3.26
N THR A 883 29.03 -46.86 3.60
CA THR A 883 28.75 -47.96 2.65
C THR A 883 27.34 -47.86 2.04
N GLY A 884 26.43 -47.06 2.60
CA GLY A 884 25.02 -46.98 2.21
C GLY A 884 24.46 -45.59 2.03
N LEU A 885 25.20 -44.49 2.22
CA LEU A 885 24.78 -43.10 2.19
C LEU A 885 23.93 -42.63 3.41
N ASP A 886 23.51 -43.52 4.28
CA ASP A 886 22.67 -43.19 5.45
C ASP A 886 23.47 -43.06 6.75
N ASP A 887 24.47 -43.93 6.95
CA ASP A 887 25.34 -43.97 8.14
C ASP A 887 26.75 -43.50 7.76
N TRP A 888 27.17 -42.36 8.32
CA TRP A 888 28.45 -41.75 8.03
C TRP A 888 29.40 -41.84 9.23
N GLU A 889 30.53 -42.49 9.04
CA GLU A 889 31.58 -42.60 10.03
C GLU A 889 32.69 -41.59 9.76
N THR A 890 33.11 -40.83 10.78
CA THR A 890 34.24 -39.89 10.67
C THR A 890 35.56 -40.67 10.65
N VAL A 891 36.22 -40.66 9.52
CA VAL A 891 37.54 -41.31 9.34
C VAL A 891 38.64 -40.44 9.94
N ARG A 892 38.56 -39.13 9.76
CA ARG A 892 39.57 -38.18 10.22
C ARG A 892 38.99 -36.78 10.37
N THR A 893 39.51 -36.02 11.37
CA THR A 893 39.30 -34.58 11.48
C THR A 893 40.58 -33.87 11.03
N ILE A 894 40.43 -32.86 10.15
CA ILE A 894 41.50 -32.13 9.49
C ILE A 894 41.34 -30.64 9.76
N ARG A 895 42.37 -29.99 10.29
CA ARG A 895 42.35 -28.54 10.54
C ARG A 895 42.65 -27.81 9.25
N GLY A 896 41.80 -26.88 8.88
CA GLY A 896 41.97 -26.04 7.67
C GLY A 896 43.19 -25.12 7.77
N SER A 897 43.92 -25.09 6.68
CA SER A 897 45.15 -24.29 6.56
C SER A 897 44.90 -22.89 5.94
N GLY A 898 43.72 -22.63 5.41
CA GLY A 898 43.41 -21.46 4.58
C GLY A 898 43.80 -21.62 3.11
N GLY A 899 44.13 -22.84 2.69
CA GLY A 899 44.49 -23.18 1.32
C GLY A 899 43.92 -24.54 0.89
N ARG A 900 44.39 -25.02 -0.26
CA ARG A 900 44.01 -26.32 -0.79
C ARG A 900 44.54 -27.45 0.12
N ILE A 901 43.65 -28.35 0.57
CA ILE A 901 43.99 -29.59 1.26
C ILE A 901 43.76 -30.75 0.29
N GLU A 902 44.65 -31.71 0.31
CA GLU A 902 44.55 -32.97 -0.43
C GLU A 902 44.73 -34.13 0.54
N GLU A 903 43.76 -35.01 0.57
CA GLU A 903 43.76 -36.22 1.45
C GLU A 903 43.51 -37.48 0.64
N ARG A 904 44.30 -38.50 0.96
CA ARG A 904 44.17 -39.82 0.37
C ARG A 904 43.55 -40.78 1.37
N VAL A 905 42.47 -41.43 0.95
CA VAL A 905 41.69 -42.35 1.79
C VAL A 905 41.60 -43.72 1.13
N GLU A 906 41.90 -44.73 1.88
CA GLU A 906 41.72 -46.12 1.44
C GLU A 906 40.35 -46.64 1.90
N PRO A 907 39.62 -47.39 1.03
CA PRO A 907 38.42 -48.09 1.47
C PRO A 907 38.82 -49.18 2.48
N ASP A 908 38.17 -49.21 3.62
CA ASP A 908 38.39 -50.25 4.63
C ASP A 908 37.02 -50.84 5.00
N PRO A 909 36.81 -52.15 4.89
CA PRO A 909 37.74 -53.15 4.36
C PRO A 909 37.82 -53.21 2.84
N PRO A 910 38.86 -53.72 2.23
CA PRO A 910 39.10 -53.81 0.78
C PRO A 910 38.02 -54.53 -0.04
N ASP A 911 37.13 -55.27 0.60
CA ASP A 911 36.06 -56.05 -0.03
C ASP A 911 34.65 -55.42 0.02
N ALA A 912 34.53 -54.21 0.51
CA ALA A 912 33.24 -53.51 0.54
C ALA A 912 32.85 -53.01 -0.88
N GLY A 913 31.87 -53.61 -1.51
CA GLY A 913 31.49 -53.39 -2.91
C GLY A 913 31.08 -51.96 -3.32
N LYS A 914 30.88 -51.06 -2.36
CA LYS A 914 30.67 -49.63 -2.55
C LYS A 914 31.08 -48.85 -1.30
N CYS A 915 31.89 -47.82 -1.48
CA CYS A 915 32.27 -46.92 -0.41
C CYS A 915 32.10 -45.47 -0.90
N PHE A 916 31.42 -44.67 -0.10
CA PHE A 916 31.18 -43.24 -0.37
C PHE A 916 31.98 -42.40 0.62
N PHE A 917 32.52 -41.28 0.17
CA PHE A 917 33.24 -40.32 1.00
C PHE A 917 32.61 -38.97 0.90
N ARG A 918 32.60 -38.25 2.01
CA ARG A 918 32.26 -36.82 2.04
C ARG A 918 33.17 -36.08 3.03
N ILE A 919 33.27 -34.78 2.79
CA ILE A 919 33.89 -33.88 3.73
C ILE A 919 32.82 -33.04 4.33
N LYS A 920 32.81 -32.91 5.64
CA LYS A 920 31.84 -32.07 6.37
C LYS A 920 32.64 -31.10 7.24
N ARG A 921 32.20 -29.83 7.25
CA ARG A 921 32.72 -28.88 8.24
C ARG A 921 32.23 -29.30 9.62
N LYS A 922 33.12 -29.29 10.60
CA LYS A 922 32.73 -29.50 11.98
C LYS A 922 32.12 -28.22 12.54
N GLU A 923 30.89 -28.33 13.01
CA GLU A 923 30.18 -27.23 13.64
C GLU A 923 30.75 -26.86 15.01
#